data_f390c43f1615b37b89df8b7f4ad0a7b3
#
_entry.id   f390c43f1615b37b89df8b7f4ad0a7b3
#
_cell.length_a   1.000
_cell.length_b   1.000
_cell.length_c   1.000
_cell.angle_alpha   90.00
_cell.angle_beta   90.00
_cell.angle_gamma   90.00
#
_symmetry.space_group_name_H-M   'P 1'
#
loop_
_entity.id
_entity.type
_entity.pdbx_description
1 polymer ?
#
loop_
_entity_poly.entity_id
_entity_poly.type
_entity_poly.pdbx_seq_one_letter_code
_entity_poly.pdbx_strand_id
1 'polypeptide(L)'
;MPCSISQRHPTPSVAVEGDPLPLVPLRVPRLDQGTRQQPNHKIQWMRDNKLALFVHWGVYSAPAQGEWHMFAAKTRPTSYRSRYSGAFAARSQSFDPAAWARSAQELGAGRVVLTARHHDGFALWPSRHPHAWTCADAAFPAGTDFVGRFVDAVRAAGLRVGLYYSPIDWRYPGYYDVTGARPPSPALPSDCVLPGSPYPWNHEGTDPAGFDHHENARIMKNEVYQSVKELVTDFGAVDDIWWDGGWLAQQGTDADGSFFWEPGQYRDPGNDWPVDAAYGETEPGTGKPLGLTGPVRRHLPDAVSNSRSGWVGDYDIDEGFGVPSGPIRFGRLVQKAFSVSSGTWAYSGDHAMPFSSAMALPVNSFIRDMCVIVNVGPDATGAVPSEQVAVVRRLGGFMSANEEALYGTRGGPWNPVDGQFGFTFTGRTFSAHLLAGYGGGSAFTTPSLGDAKVTAVYDVVTKDPLPYRTAGGDRVTVTGIDRTRHPDDTVVAIVLDRPVVPTDIARGRPTTADSVETAHGNLGAGAVDGDTSTRWCAADGGTGHWLQADLGSVRRVTGARIAWELPGKAYRFRVDGSTDGSDWSTLADLSGNTTAAQVQTVTFTARTRHIRVTVTGLDTGAWASIRSLEVYDRPFRDPSAGPSPRGLVDQ
;
A
#
# COMPACT_ATOMS: atom_id res chain seq x y z
N MET A 1 -10.92 25.19 0.18
CA MET A 1 -12.13 24.41 0.53
C MET A 1 -11.97 24.04 1.99
N PRO A 2 -12.94 24.28 2.88
CA PRO A 2 -12.81 23.96 4.29
C PRO A 2 -12.71 22.43 4.45
N CYS A 3 -12.00 21.98 5.49
CA CYS A 3 -12.05 20.59 5.96
C CYS A 3 -13.52 20.26 6.19
N SER A 4 -14.14 19.55 5.26
CA SER A 4 -15.57 19.24 5.31
C SER A 4 -15.83 18.28 6.45
N ILE A 5 -16.27 18.79 7.56
CA ILE A 5 -17.07 18.03 8.52
C ILE A 5 -18.39 17.78 7.81
N SER A 6 -18.61 16.52 7.43
CA SER A 6 -19.81 16.05 6.75
C SER A 6 -21.06 16.53 7.50
N GLN A 7 -21.88 17.35 6.83
CA GLN A 7 -23.22 17.66 7.29
C GLN A 7 -24.08 16.39 7.18
N ARG A 8 -24.80 16.11 8.24
CA ARG A 8 -25.75 15.00 8.36
C ARG A 8 -26.86 15.14 7.33
N HIS A 9 -27.01 14.13 6.49
CA HIS A 9 -28.26 13.89 5.78
C HIS A 9 -29.01 12.73 6.45
N PRO A 10 -30.34 12.79 6.58
CA PRO A 10 -31.12 11.71 7.17
C PRO A 10 -31.16 10.51 6.23
N THR A 11 -30.85 9.32 6.76
CA THR A 11 -30.90 8.05 6.06
C THR A 11 -32.32 7.50 6.01
N PRO A 12 -32.77 6.95 4.86
CA PRO A 12 -33.90 6.05 4.85
C PRO A 12 -33.46 4.67 5.32
N SER A 13 -34.20 4.11 6.29
CA SER A 13 -34.06 2.73 6.75
C SER A 13 -34.53 1.78 5.64
N VAL A 14 -33.63 0.94 5.11
CA VAL A 14 -33.98 -0.19 4.24
C VAL A 14 -33.77 -1.47 5.04
N ALA A 15 -34.82 -2.24 5.20
CA ALA A 15 -34.81 -3.58 5.81
C ALA A 15 -33.93 -4.51 4.92
N VAL A 16 -33.01 -5.22 5.57
CA VAL A 16 -32.17 -6.24 4.92
C VAL A 16 -32.80 -7.60 5.21
N GLU A 17 -33.53 -8.13 4.25
CA GLU A 17 -33.86 -9.56 4.20
C GLU A 17 -32.85 -10.28 3.31
N GLY A 18 -32.14 -11.26 3.85
CA GLY A 18 -31.26 -12.17 3.14
C GLY A 18 -30.60 -13.16 4.08
N ASP A 19 -30.99 -14.45 3.97
CA ASP A 19 -30.44 -15.55 4.75
C ASP A 19 -28.90 -15.61 4.66
N PRO A 20 -28.20 -15.92 5.77
CA PRO A 20 -26.74 -16.04 5.76
C PRO A 20 -26.32 -17.29 4.98
N LEU A 21 -25.44 -17.11 4.01
CA LEU A 21 -24.80 -18.22 3.29
C LEU A 21 -24.01 -19.09 4.29
N PRO A 22 -23.98 -20.43 4.11
CA PRO A 22 -23.25 -21.33 5.01
C PRO A 22 -21.74 -21.00 4.97
N LEU A 23 -21.17 -20.81 6.16
CA LEU A 23 -19.75 -20.56 6.36
C LEU A 23 -18.94 -21.82 5.97
N VAL A 24 -18.30 -21.79 4.83
CA VAL A 24 -17.22 -22.75 4.50
C VAL A 24 -15.92 -22.14 5.06
N PRO A 25 -15.16 -22.86 5.90
CA PRO A 25 -13.90 -22.33 6.42
C PRO A 25 -12.93 -22.09 5.25
N LEU A 26 -12.54 -20.84 5.07
CA LEU A 26 -11.49 -20.44 4.12
C LEU A 26 -10.21 -21.20 4.43
N ARG A 27 -9.74 -22.00 3.49
CA ARG A 27 -8.33 -22.42 3.46
C ARG A 27 -7.52 -21.22 3.00
N VAL A 28 -7.07 -20.40 3.96
CA VAL A 28 -5.97 -19.48 3.67
C VAL A 28 -4.83 -20.35 3.14
N PRO A 29 -4.30 -20.11 1.94
CA PRO A 29 -3.15 -20.86 1.45
C PRO A 29 -2.06 -20.77 2.51
N ARG A 30 -1.59 -21.90 3.05
CA ARG A 30 -0.43 -21.92 3.94
C ARG A 30 0.73 -21.37 3.11
N LEU A 31 1.11 -20.14 3.40
CA LEU A 31 2.29 -19.54 2.81
C LEU A 31 3.48 -20.40 3.23
N ASP A 32 4.12 -21.02 2.24
CA ASP A 32 5.29 -21.85 2.44
C ASP A 32 6.37 -21.02 3.14
N GLN A 33 6.77 -21.43 4.34
CA GLN A 33 7.79 -20.76 5.16
C GLN A 33 9.23 -21.06 4.68
N GLY A 34 9.37 -21.72 3.56
CA GLY A 34 10.66 -22.16 3.03
C GLY A 34 11.11 -21.35 1.83
N THR A 35 11.84 -20.28 2.04
CA THR A 35 13.07 -19.87 1.33
C THR A 35 13.38 -18.41 1.64
N ARG A 36 14.13 -18.21 2.71
CA ARG A 36 14.78 -16.94 3.03
C ARG A 36 16.00 -16.76 2.14
N GLN A 37 15.88 -16.11 0.98
CA GLN A 37 17.01 -15.49 0.26
C GLN A 37 16.54 -14.78 -1.01
N GLN A 38 16.19 -13.51 -0.90
CA GLN A 38 16.43 -12.42 -1.85
C GLN A 38 15.63 -11.17 -1.46
N PRO A 39 16.16 -9.95 -1.59
CA PRO A 39 15.49 -8.69 -1.18
C PRO A 39 14.11 -8.45 -1.84
N ASN A 40 13.87 -9.05 -2.99
CA ASN A 40 12.65 -8.85 -3.79
C ASN A 40 11.43 -9.66 -3.33
N HIS A 41 11.60 -10.56 -2.35
CA HIS A 41 10.48 -11.32 -1.81
C HIS A 41 9.72 -10.61 -0.70
N LYS A 42 10.27 -9.51 -0.19
CA LYS A 42 9.77 -8.82 0.99
C LYS A 42 8.32 -8.32 0.86
N ILE A 43 7.96 -7.77 -0.30
CA ILE A 43 6.61 -7.24 -0.56
C ILE A 43 5.70 -8.23 -1.29
N GLN A 44 6.27 -9.33 -1.82
CA GLN A 44 5.55 -10.27 -2.67
C GLN A 44 4.31 -10.88 -2.00
N TRP A 45 4.43 -11.22 -0.71
CA TRP A 45 3.31 -11.78 0.05
C TRP A 45 2.11 -10.82 0.15
N MET A 46 2.35 -9.49 0.19
CA MET A 46 1.26 -8.51 0.14
C MET A 46 0.58 -8.48 -1.22
N ARG A 47 1.36 -8.61 -2.31
CA ARG A 47 0.82 -8.69 -3.67
C ARG A 47 0.00 -9.96 -3.88
N ASP A 48 0.40 -11.07 -3.26
CA ASP A 48 -0.26 -12.38 -3.41
C ASP A 48 -1.52 -12.48 -2.57
N ASN A 49 -1.47 -12.07 -1.30
CA ASN A 49 -2.64 -12.11 -0.42
C ASN A 49 -3.59 -10.93 -0.65
N LYS A 50 -3.09 -9.76 -1.04
CA LYS A 50 -3.84 -8.54 -1.38
C LYS A 50 -4.66 -7.90 -0.25
N LEU A 51 -4.97 -8.59 0.84
CA LEU A 51 -5.95 -8.15 1.82
C LEU A 51 -5.43 -8.17 3.25
N ALA A 52 -5.76 -7.13 4.02
CA ALA A 52 -5.46 -7.01 5.44
C ALA A 52 -6.68 -6.49 6.20
N LEU A 53 -6.75 -6.81 7.50
CA LEU A 53 -7.68 -6.19 8.43
C LEU A 53 -6.92 -5.12 9.23
N PHE A 54 -7.49 -3.92 9.34
CA PHE A 54 -7.03 -2.84 10.21
C PHE A 54 -7.95 -2.72 11.41
N VAL A 55 -7.38 -2.48 12.59
CA VAL A 55 -8.16 -2.31 13.82
C VAL A 55 -7.77 -1.00 14.46
N HIS A 56 -8.67 -0.02 14.45
CA HIS A 56 -8.51 1.24 15.18
C HIS A 56 -9.16 1.15 16.55
N TRP A 57 -8.34 0.88 17.58
CA TRP A 57 -8.79 0.70 18.93
C TRP A 57 -7.81 1.32 19.95
N GLY A 58 -8.33 2.03 20.93
CA GLY A 58 -7.57 2.73 21.95
C GLY A 58 -8.48 3.53 22.88
N VAL A 59 -7.91 4.41 23.69
CA VAL A 59 -8.66 5.26 24.62
C VAL A 59 -9.76 6.06 23.90
N TYR A 60 -9.53 6.45 22.66
CA TYR A 60 -10.53 7.14 21.81
C TYR A 60 -11.78 6.31 21.51
N SER A 61 -11.78 5.01 21.77
CA SER A 61 -13.01 4.20 21.69
C SER A 61 -13.97 4.45 22.87
N ALA A 62 -13.48 4.99 24.00
CA ALA A 62 -14.31 5.24 25.17
C ALA A 62 -15.34 6.36 24.97
N PRO A 63 -15.00 7.53 24.35
CA PRO A 63 -15.99 8.57 24.04
C PRO A 63 -16.95 8.19 22.91
N ALA A 64 -16.66 7.19 22.09
CA ALA A 64 -17.47 6.79 20.93
C ALA A 64 -17.71 7.95 19.93
N GLN A 65 -16.66 8.74 19.65
CA GLN A 65 -16.69 9.92 18.79
C GLN A 65 -15.61 9.87 17.68
N GLY A 66 -15.03 8.68 17.46
CA GLY A 66 -13.92 8.52 16.54
C GLY A 66 -12.55 8.92 17.11
N GLU A 67 -11.50 8.60 16.40
CA GLU A 67 -10.09 8.75 16.83
C GLU A 67 -9.63 10.22 16.89
N TRP A 68 -10.28 11.10 16.13
CA TRP A 68 -9.98 12.55 16.12
C TRP A 68 -10.72 13.35 17.20
N HIS A 69 -11.49 12.69 18.09
CA HIS A 69 -12.30 13.40 19.09
C HIS A 69 -11.51 14.37 19.97
N MET A 70 -10.34 13.96 20.46
CA MET A 70 -9.50 14.83 21.28
C MET A 70 -9.18 16.15 20.56
N PHE A 71 -8.78 16.07 19.30
CA PHE A 71 -8.44 17.22 18.46
C PHE A 71 -9.68 18.03 18.06
N ALA A 72 -10.73 17.38 17.58
CA ALA A 72 -11.95 18.05 17.11
C ALA A 72 -12.67 18.82 18.24
N ALA A 73 -12.70 18.23 19.45
CA ALA A 73 -13.27 18.83 20.64
C ALA A 73 -12.31 19.78 21.37
N LYS A 74 -11.07 19.93 20.89
CA LYS A 74 -10.02 20.74 21.51
C LYS A 74 -9.86 20.42 23.01
N THR A 75 -9.88 19.14 23.33
CA THR A 75 -9.80 18.68 24.72
C THR A 75 -8.34 18.60 25.14
N ARG A 76 -7.97 19.32 26.22
CA ARG A 76 -6.61 19.30 26.75
C ARG A 76 -6.18 17.89 27.16
N PRO A 77 -4.90 17.53 27.01
CA PRO A 77 -4.37 16.19 27.28
C PRO A 77 -4.72 15.66 28.68
N THR A 78 -4.51 16.45 29.74
CA THR A 78 -4.82 16.04 31.11
C THR A 78 -6.31 15.81 31.31
N SER A 79 -7.15 16.68 30.76
CA SER A 79 -8.61 16.55 30.79
C SER A 79 -9.09 15.32 30.03
N TYR A 80 -8.49 15.06 28.87
CA TYR A 80 -8.80 13.88 28.06
C TYR A 80 -8.41 12.58 28.79
N ARG A 81 -7.18 12.51 29.31
CA ARG A 81 -6.68 11.41 30.10
C ARG A 81 -7.54 11.15 31.34
N SER A 82 -7.81 12.18 32.14
CA SER A 82 -8.63 12.08 33.35
C SER A 82 -10.05 11.59 33.07
N ARG A 83 -10.63 12.02 31.94
CA ARG A 83 -12.02 11.67 31.56
C ARG A 83 -12.16 10.25 31.02
N TYR A 84 -11.19 9.78 30.23
CA TYR A 84 -11.38 8.58 29.41
C TYR A 84 -10.50 7.39 29.80
N SER A 85 -9.35 7.56 30.50
CA SER A 85 -8.48 6.43 30.88
C SER A 85 -9.22 5.40 31.74
N GLY A 86 -9.89 5.84 32.80
CA GLY A 86 -10.62 4.92 33.71
C GLY A 86 -11.77 4.21 33.01
N ALA A 87 -12.51 4.94 32.16
CA ALA A 87 -13.63 4.38 31.41
C ALA A 87 -13.15 3.33 30.38
N PHE A 88 -12.04 3.59 29.69
CA PHE A 88 -11.42 2.64 28.77
C PHE A 88 -10.85 1.44 29.53
N ALA A 89 -10.10 1.68 30.62
CA ALA A 89 -9.51 0.61 31.44
C ALA A 89 -10.57 -0.36 31.96
N ALA A 90 -11.71 0.15 32.48
CA ALA A 90 -12.80 -0.68 32.98
C ALA A 90 -13.45 -1.55 31.87
N ARG A 91 -13.65 -0.98 30.68
CA ARG A 91 -14.32 -1.68 29.58
C ARG A 91 -13.39 -2.62 28.81
N SER A 92 -12.11 -2.27 28.65
CA SER A 92 -11.12 -3.07 27.93
C SER A 92 -10.74 -4.38 28.61
N GLN A 93 -11.23 -4.68 29.81
CA GLN A 93 -11.03 -5.97 30.49
C GLN A 93 -11.60 -7.15 29.69
N SER A 94 -12.63 -6.94 28.88
CA SER A 94 -13.23 -7.95 28.00
C SER A 94 -12.55 -8.08 26.64
N PHE A 95 -11.43 -7.40 26.41
CA PHE A 95 -10.68 -7.44 25.17
C PHE A 95 -10.34 -8.87 24.74
N ASP A 96 -10.85 -9.27 23.57
CA ASP A 96 -10.60 -10.55 22.92
C ASP A 96 -9.93 -10.34 21.54
N PRO A 97 -8.60 -10.31 21.45
CA PRO A 97 -7.91 -10.16 20.17
C PRO A 97 -8.09 -11.36 19.23
N ALA A 98 -8.45 -12.53 19.75
CA ALA A 98 -8.76 -13.69 18.93
C ALA A 98 -10.04 -13.47 18.09
N ALA A 99 -10.98 -12.66 18.57
CA ALA A 99 -12.15 -12.27 17.78
C ALA A 99 -11.75 -11.44 16.54
N TRP A 100 -10.76 -10.55 16.68
CA TRP A 100 -10.24 -9.79 15.53
C TRP A 100 -9.50 -10.68 14.54
N ALA A 101 -8.70 -11.64 15.04
CA ALA A 101 -8.05 -12.62 14.18
C ALA A 101 -9.07 -13.48 13.41
N ARG A 102 -10.17 -13.89 14.05
CA ARG A 102 -11.30 -14.58 13.37
C ARG A 102 -11.95 -13.70 12.29
N SER A 103 -12.19 -12.42 12.59
CA SER A 103 -12.75 -11.49 11.59
C SER A 103 -11.81 -11.31 10.39
N ALA A 104 -10.50 -11.30 10.60
CA ALA A 104 -9.52 -11.27 9.51
C ALA A 104 -9.55 -12.55 8.67
N GLN A 105 -9.67 -13.72 9.31
CA GLN A 105 -9.83 -15.00 8.60
C GLN A 105 -11.15 -15.05 7.80
N GLU A 106 -12.25 -14.59 8.40
CA GLU A 106 -13.55 -14.47 7.71
C GLU A 106 -13.49 -13.53 6.51
N LEU A 107 -12.68 -12.45 6.58
CA LEU A 107 -12.43 -11.54 5.46
C LEU A 107 -11.55 -12.16 4.37
N GLY A 108 -10.77 -13.19 4.66
CA GLY A 108 -9.72 -13.72 3.79
C GLY A 108 -8.41 -12.92 3.85
N ALA A 109 -8.22 -12.13 4.90
CA ALA A 109 -7.01 -11.34 5.10
C ALA A 109 -5.84 -12.21 5.56
N GLY A 110 -4.63 -11.91 5.05
CA GLY A 110 -3.40 -12.58 5.49
C GLY A 110 -2.67 -11.86 6.62
N ARG A 111 -3.15 -10.68 7.01
CA ARG A 111 -2.50 -9.80 7.99
C ARG A 111 -3.54 -9.03 8.79
N VAL A 112 -3.23 -8.78 10.07
CA VAL A 112 -3.98 -7.84 10.92
C VAL A 112 -3.04 -6.73 11.39
N VAL A 113 -3.47 -5.48 11.30
CA VAL A 113 -2.74 -4.30 11.77
C VAL A 113 -3.52 -3.66 12.92
N LEU A 114 -2.85 -3.45 14.07
CA LEU A 114 -3.42 -2.77 15.23
C LEU A 114 -2.83 -1.37 15.37
N THR A 115 -3.64 -0.36 15.67
CA THR A 115 -3.17 0.94 16.11
C THR A 115 -2.52 0.85 17.49
N ALA A 116 -1.22 0.48 17.55
CA ALA A 116 -0.52 0.36 18.82
C ALA A 116 -0.43 1.69 19.58
N ARG A 117 -0.31 2.82 18.85
CA ARG A 117 -0.37 4.17 19.38
C ARG A 117 -0.88 5.13 18.30
N HIS A 118 -1.97 5.83 18.58
CA HIS A 118 -2.56 6.85 17.71
C HIS A 118 -2.13 8.27 18.13
N HIS A 119 -2.63 9.30 17.47
CA HIS A 119 -2.30 10.72 17.67
C HIS A 119 -2.60 11.25 19.09
N ASP A 120 -3.52 10.61 19.82
CA ASP A 120 -3.79 10.94 21.23
C ASP A 120 -2.64 10.58 22.18
N GLY A 121 -1.67 9.80 21.68
CA GLY A 121 -0.45 9.43 22.37
C GLY A 121 -0.59 8.29 23.38
N PHE A 122 -1.75 7.60 23.44
CA PHE A 122 -1.91 6.44 24.33
C PHE A 122 -1.27 5.17 23.72
N ALA A 123 -0.28 4.62 24.44
CA ALA A 123 0.39 3.39 24.07
C ALA A 123 -0.37 2.16 24.62
N LEU A 124 -0.76 1.24 23.73
CA LEU A 124 -1.44 -0.01 24.08
C LEU A 124 -0.51 -1.09 24.67
N TRP A 125 0.74 -0.75 24.97
CA TRP A 125 1.72 -1.61 25.62
C TRP A 125 2.36 -0.89 26.84
N PRO A 126 2.96 -1.62 27.78
CA PRO A 126 3.61 -1.04 28.96
C PRO A 126 4.96 -0.39 28.59
N SER A 127 4.93 0.75 27.88
CA SER A 127 6.13 1.48 27.49
C SER A 127 6.94 1.89 28.73
N ARG A 128 8.26 1.77 28.64
CA ARG A 128 9.22 2.11 29.70
C ARG A 128 9.62 3.58 29.71
N HIS A 129 9.18 4.37 28.71
CA HIS A 129 9.52 5.79 28.68
C HIS A 129 8.80 6.55 29.80
N PRO A 130 9.52 7.39 30.61
CA PRO A 130 8.93 8.03 31.79
C PRO A 130 7.78 8.98 31.51
N HIS A 131 7.71 9.56 30.31
CA HIS A 131 6.63 10.46 29.89
C HIS A 131 5.51 9.74 29.12
N ALA A 132 5.63 8.43 28.83
CA ALA A 132 4.62 7.70 28.08
C ALA A 132 3.28 7.65 28.83
N TRP A 133 2.22 7.87 28.10
CA TRP A 133 0.88 7.54 28.56
C TRP A 133 0.53 6.14 28.03
N THR A 134 0.38 5.19 28.93
CA THR A 134 0.43 3.77 28.59
C THR A 134 -0.57 2.96 29.40
N CYS A 135 -0.84 1.74 28.96
CA CYS A 135 -1.66 0.78 29.73
C CYS A 135 -0.99 0.25 31.02
N ALA A 136 0.24 0.67 31.33
CA ALA A 136 0.87 0.45 32.65
C ALA A 136 0.44 1.48 33.70
N ASP A 137 -0.32 2.51 33.30
CA ASP A 137 -0.82 3.54 34.25
C ASP A 137 -1.75 2.92 35.30
N ALA A 138 -1.84 3.59 36.47
CA ALA A 138 -2.62 3.10 37.62
C ALA A 138 -4.11 2.87 37.35
N ALA A 139 -4.65 3.39 36.23
CA ALA A 139 -6.01 3.13 35.81
C ALA A 139 -6.23 1.69 35.30
N PHE A 140 -5.16 1.00 34.93
CA PHE A 140 -5.21 -0.35 34.37
C PHE A 140 -4.73 -1.39 35.38
N PRO A 141 -5.20 -2.64 35.33
CA PRO A 141 -4.64 -3.74 36.10
C PRO A 141 -3.15 -3.92 35.83
N ALA A 142 -2.38 -4.28 36.87
CA ALA A 142 -0.97 -4.56 36.73
C ALA A 142 -0.71 -5.67 35.71
N GLY A 143 0.27 -5.47 34.83
CA GLY A 143 0.62 -6.42 33.76
C GLY A 143 -0.27 -6.32 32.52
N THR A 144 -1.09 -5.28 32.40
CA THR A 144 -1.85 -5.04 31.16
C THR A 144 -0.90 -4.78 29.98
N ASP A 145 -1.03 -5.60 28.93
CA ASP A 145 -0.33 -5.45 27.65
C ASP A 145 -1.27 -5.88 26.50
N PHE A 146 -1.89 -4.91 25.86
CA PHE A 146 -2.81 -5.19 24.77
C PHE A 146 -2.08 -5.56 23.48
N VAL A 147 -0.90 -4.97 23.21
CA VAL A 147 -0.10 -5.29 22.02
C VAL A 147 0.44 -6.71 22.10
N GLY A 148 1.00 -7.13 23.24
CA GLY A 148 1.48 -8.51 23.43
C GLY A 148 0.37 -9.53 23.20
N ARG A 149 -0.79 -9.33 23.85
CA ARG A 149 -1.97 -10.21 23.67
C ARG A 149 -2.48 -10.25 22.23
N PHE A 150 -2.47 -9.10 21.52
CA PHE A 150 -2.85 -9.03 20.12
C PHE A 150 -1.87 -9.83 19.24
N VAL A 151 -0.58 -9.62 19.42
CA VAL A 151 0.48 -10.30 18.65
C VAL A 151 0.37 -11.83 18.80
N ASP A 152 0.18 -12.30 20.02
CA ASP A 152 0.03 -13.73 20.31
C ASP A 152 -1.21 -14.32 19.65
N ALA A 153 -2.34 -13.64 19.72
CA ALA A 153 -3.61 -14.09 19.13
C ALA A 153 -3.55 -14.15 17.59
N VAL A 154 -2.97 -13.13 16.96
CA VAL A 154 -2.83 -13.07 15.50
C VAL A 154 -1.90 -14.17 14.99
N ARG A 155 -0.77 -14.41 15.68
CA ARG A 155 0.16 -15.50 15.37
C ARG A 155 -0.46 -16.87 15.57
N ALA A 156 -1.20 -17.07 16.66
CA ALA A 156 -1.90 -18.32 16.93
C ALA A 156 -2.93 -18.65 15.82
N ALA A 157 -3.50 -17.62 15.18
CA ALA A 157 -4.39 -17.75 14.04
C ALA A 157 -3.66 -18.01 12.69
N GLY A 158 -2.32 -18.03 12.67
CA GLY A 158 -1.52 -18.20 11.46
C GLY A 158 -1.47 -16.97 10.56
N LEU A 159 -1.82 -15.80 11.09
CA LEU A 159 -1.83 -14.53 10.37
C LEU A 159 -0.55 -13.72 10.63
N ARG A 160 -0.22 -12.81 9.71
CA ARG A 160 0.88 -11.86 9.87
C ARG A 160 0.48 -10.71 10.78
N VAL A 161 1.45 -10.22 11.55
CA VAL A 161 1.26 -9.13 12.51
C VAL A 161 1.71 -7.82 11.91
N GLY A 162 0.84 -6.80 11.94
CA GLY A 162 1.19 -5.42 11.67
C GLY A 162 0.93 -4.54 12.89
N LEU A 163 1.78 -3.55 13.10
CA LEU A 163 1.61 -2.53 14.12
C LEU A 163 1.62 -1.14 13.47
N TYR A 164 0.53 -0.42 13.67
CA TYR A 164 0.45 0.99 13.31
C TYR A 164 1.08 1.83 14.42
N TYR A 165 1.83 2.82 14.03
CA TYR A 165 2.41 3.81 14.92
C TYR A 165 2.29 5.22 14.33
N SER A 166 1.79 6.17 15.13
CA SER A 166 1.80 7.59 14.80
C SER A 166 2.91 8.31 15.57
N PRO A 167 3.87 8.96 14.90
CA PRO A 167 4.80 9.88 15.53
C PRO A 167 4.16 11.19 15.96
N ILE A 168 2.97 11.55 15.45
CA ILE A 168 2.20 12.68 15.99
C ILE A 168 1.77 12.38 17.42
N ASP A 169 1.86 13.39 18.29
CA ASP A 169 1.42 13.30 19.66
C ASP A 169 0.77 14.60 20.11
N TRP A 170 -0.54 14.58 20.18
CA TRP A 170 -1.32 15.76 20.61
C TRP A 170 -1.15 16.13 22.08
N ARG A 171 -0.47 15.30 22.87
CA ARG A 171 -0.15 15.63 24.26
C ARG A 171 0.94 16.70 24.37
N TYR A 172 1.79 16.82 23.34
CA TYR A 172 2.89 17.76 23.34
C TYR A 172 2.46 19.07 22.70
N PRO A 173 2.42 20.18 23.50
CA PRO A 173 2.06 21.50 22.99
C PRO A 173 3.06 21.95 21.91
N GLY A 174 2.57 22.70 20.94
CA GLY A 174 3.42 23.25 19.90
C GLY A 174 3.81 22.27 18.79
N TYR A 175 3.32 21.06 18.79
CA TYR A 175 3.64 20.08 17.74
C TYR A 175 3.34 20.56 16.32
N TYR A 176 2.30 21.39 16.14
CA TYR A 176 1.91 21.91 14.82
C TYR A 176 2.45 23.31 14.52
N ASP A 177 2.87 24.05 15.53
CA ASP A 177 3.43 25.38 15.38
C ASP A 177 4.53 25.60 16.41
N VAL A 178 5.62 24.96 16.17
CA VAL A 178 6.77 24.91 17.07
C VAL A 178 7.67 26.15 17.00
N THR A 179 7.49 27.01 15.99
CA THR A 179 8.33 28.18 15.77
C THR A 179 7.57 29.49 15.81
N GLY A 180 6.26 29.47 16.04
CA GLY A 180 5.39 30.63 15.88
C GLY A 180 5.22 31.09 14.43
N ALA A 181 5.97 30.47 13.51
CA ALA A 181 5.82 30.63 12.08
C ALA A 181 5.14 29.38 11.55
N ARG A 182 3.93 29.53 11.04
CA ARG A 182 3.20 28.44 10.42
C ARG A 182 4.05 27.80 9.31
N PRO A 183 4.50 26.56 9.43
CA PRO A 183 5.23 25.94 8.36
C PRO A 183 4.30 25.78 7.15
N PRO A 184 4.74 26.11 5.94
CA PRO A 184 4.00 25.81 4.72
C PRO A 184 4.01 24.31 4.53
N SER A 185 2.98 23.62 5.01
CA SER A 185 2.81 22.20 4.73
C SER A 185 1.79 21.98 3.62
N PRO A 186 2.16 21.36 2.50
CA PRO A 186 1.18 20.91 1.53
C PRO A 186 0.32 19.76 2.06
N ALA A 187 0.73 19.10 3.14
CA ALA A 187 0.03 17.97 3.74
C ALA A 187 -1.02 18.38 4.80
N LEU A 188 -0.85 19.56 5.40
CA LEU A 188 -1.84 20.14 6.31
C LEU A 188 -2.44 21.39 5.66
N PRO A 189 -3.72 21.35 5.23
CA PRO A 189 -4.42 22.55 4.80
C PRO A 189 -4.34 23.63 5.88
N SER A 190 -4.21 24.86 5.44
CA SER A 190 -4.04 26.03 6.32
C SER A 190 -5.10 26.18 7.42
N ASP A 191 -6.23 25.53 7.26
CA ASP A 191 -7.41 25.54 8.11
C ASP A 191 -7.46 24.40 9.13
N CYS A 192 -6.57 23.41 9.02
CA CYS A 192 -6.42 22.34 10.02
C CYS A 192 -5.50 22.72 11.19
N VAL A 193 -4.73 23.80 11.05
CA VAL A 193 -3.94 24.43 12.11
C VAL A 193 -4.70 25.66 12.60
N LEU A 194 -4.92 25.79 13.89
CA LEU A 194 -5.69 26.94 14.44
C LEU A 194 -5.03 28.24 14.03
N PRO A 195 -5.68 29.08 13.21
CA PRO A 195 -5.08 30.32 12.73
C PRO A 195 -4.75 31.26 13.90
N GLY A 196 -3.53 31.81 13.93
CA GLY A 196 -3.14 32.87 14.83
C GLY A 196 -2.79 32.46 16.27
N SER A 197 -2.74 31.17 16.57
CA SER A 197 -2.21 30.68 17.85
C SER A 197 -0.91 29.92 17.62
N PRO A 198 0.23 30.34 18.12
CA PRO A 198 1.47 29.58 18.12
C PRO A 198 1.35 28.31 18.99
N TYR A 199 0.32 28.27 19.85
CA TYR A 199 0.08 27.17 20.75
C TYR A 199 -1.26 26.56 20.45
N PRO A 200 -1.27 25.35 19.98
CA PRO A 200 -2.51 24.64 19.78
C PRO A 200 -3.27 24.51 21.11
N TRP A 201 -4.57 24.26 21.00
CA TRP A 201 -5.50 24.08 22.11
C TRP A 201 -5.04 23.07 23.18
N ASN A 202 -4.07 22.19 22.85
CA ASN A 202 -3.50 21.18 23.75
C ASN A 202 -2.48 21.77 24.75
N HIS A 203 -2.15 23.02 24.67
CA HIS A 203 -1.30 23.68 25.67
C HIS A 203 -2.01 23.76 27.04
N GLU A 204 -1.35 23.27 28.08
CA GLU A 204 -1.90 23.19 29.44
C GLU A 204 -1.47 24.39 30.28
N GLY A 205 -2.32 25.45 30.36
CA GLY A 205 -2.41 26.35 31.49
C GLY A 205 -1.30 27.35 31.80
N THR A 206 -0.18 27.37 31.10
CA THR A 206 0.91 28.32 31.31
C THR A 206 0.96 29.35 30.19
N ASP A 207 1.51 30.53 30.52
CA ASP A 207 1.76 31.58 29.54
C ASP A 207 2.66 31.01 28.41
N PRO A 208 2.24 31.09 27.15
CA PRO A 208 3.05 30.70 26.01
C PRO A 208 4.47 31.28 26.01
N ALA A 209 4.65 32.48 26.52
CA ALA A 209 5.96 33.15 26.59
C ALA A 209 6.98 32.48 27.51
N GLY A 210 6.53 31.60 28.41
CA GLY A 210 7.40 30.82 29.30
C GLY A 210 7.61 29.38 28.90
N PHE A 211 7.06 28.96 27.75
CA PHE A 211 7.11 27.55 27.31
C PHE A 211 8.40 27.23 26.53
N ASP A 212 9.14 26.20 26.95
CA ASP A 212 10.33 25.74 26.24
C ASP A 212 9.96 24.72 25.16
N HIS A 213 9.82 25.19 23.93
CA HIS A 213 9.50 24.38 22.80
C HIS A 213 10.56 23.34 22.45
N HIS A 214 11.83 23.73 22.58
CA HIS A 214 12.95 22.84 22.26
C HIS A 214 12.98 21.65 23.20
N GLU A 215 12.83 21.93 24.50
CA GLU A 215 12.78 20.87 25.52
C GLU A 215 11.59 19.96 25.31
N ASN A 216 10.42 20.52 25.04
CA ASN A 216 9.21 19.74 24.81
C ASN A 216 9.31 18.86 23.55
N ALA A 217 9.85 19.39 22.45
CA ALA A 217 10.08 18.64 21.24
C ALA A 217 11.11 17.51 21.47
N ARG A 218 12.15 17.80 22.24
CA ARG A 218 13.18 16.82 22.60
C ARG A 218 12.60 15.65 23.40
N ILE A 219 11.76 15.92 24.38
CA ILE A 219 11.08 14.88 25.18
C ILE A 219 10.17 14.03 24.28
N MET A 220 9.36 14.68 23.43
CA MET A 220 8.47 14.00 22.49
C MET A 220 9.25 13.07 21.56
N LYS A 221 10.35 13.54 20.98
CA LYS A 221 11.19 12.73 20.10
C LYS A 221 11.78 11.53 20.82
N ASN A 222 12.26 11.70 22.05
CA ASN A 222 12.76 10.59 22.87
C ASN A 222 11.68 9.53 23.12
N GLU A 223 10.46 9.94 23.42
CA GLU A 223 9.34 9.00 23.59
C GLU A 223 9.03 8.25 22.30
N VAL A 224 9.00 8.95 21.17
CA VAL A 224 8.78 8.32 19.85
C VAL A 224 9.87 7.29 19.54
N TYR A 225 11.13 7.63 19.78
CA TYR A 225 12.27 6.73 19.59
C TYR A 225 12.17 5.46 20.44
N GLN A 226 11.93 5.64 21.72
CA GLN A 226 11.80 4.52 22.64
C GLN A 226 10.60 3.63 22.28
N SER A 227 9.49 4.25 21.95
CA SER A 227 8.28 3.53 21.51
C SER A 227 8.53 2.64 20.31
N VAL A 228 9.17 3.18 19.28
CA VAL A 228 9.50 2.41 18.06
C VAL A 228 10.49 1.29 18.39
N LYS A 229 11.52 1.56 19.21
CA LYS A 229 12.47 0.55 19.64
C LYS A 229 11.78 -0.60 20.38
N GLU A 230 10.89 -0.30 21.32
CA GLU A 230 10.11 -1.32 22.04
C GLU A 230 9.27 -2.16 21.09
N LEU A 231 8.55 -1.51 20.14
CA LEU A 231 7.70 -2.23 19.20
C LEU A 231 8.48 -3.19 18.28
N VAL A 232 9.73 -2.89 17.95
CA VAL A 232 10.53 -3.72 17.05
C VAL A 232 11.43 -4.73 17.79
N THR A 233 11.56 -4.64 19.14
CA THR A 233 12.41 -5.56 19.93
C THR A 233 11.63 -6.45 20.87
N ASP A 234 10.51 -6.00 21.44
CA ASP A 234 9.88 -6.66 22.57
C ASP A 234 8.79 -7.67 22.16
N PHE A 235 8.24 -7.54 20.95
CA PHE A 235 7.11 -8.36 20.49
C PHE A 235 7.51 -9.45 19.47
N GLY A 236 8.80 -9.71 19.30
CA GLY A 236 9.31 -10.70 18.35
C GLY A 236 9.08 -10.28 16.89
N ALA A 237 8.87 -11.26 16.00
CA ALA A 237 8.71 -10.95 14.58
C ALA A 237 7.38 -10.22 14.31
N VAL A 238 7.46 -8.94 13.93
CA VAL A 238 6.37 -8.14 13.37
C VAL A 238 6.59 -8.05 11.86
N ASP A 239 5.55 -8.25 11.07
CA ASP A 239 5.66 -8.36 9.60
C ASP A 239 5.49 -7.01 8.90
N ASP A 240 4.84 -6.03 9.57
CA ASP A 240 4.55 -4.72 9.00
C ASP A 240 4.54 -3.62 10.07
N ILE A 241 5.24 -2.53 9.80
CA ILE A 241 5.13 -1.29 10.58
C ILE A 241 4.41 -0.26 9.72
N TRP A 242 3.20 0.04 10.11
CA TRP A 242 2.32 0.98 9.41
C TRP A 242 2.46 2.38 10.02
N TRP A 243 3.18 3.26 9.32
CA TRP A 243 3.41 4.64 9.76
C TRP A 243 2.23 5.54 9.46
N ASP A 244 1.96 6.49 10.37
CA ASP A 244 1.00 7.56 10.19
C ASP A 244 1.46 8.86 10.85
N GLY A 245 0.89 9.98 10.45
CA GLY A 245 0.96 11.23 11.18
C GLY A 245 2.35 11.87 11.31
N GLY A 246 3.22 11.75 10.35
CA GLY A 246 4.54 12.38 10.38
C GLY A 246 4.66 13.64 9.52
N TRP A 247 3.62 14.45 9.42
CA TRP A 247 3.60 15.61 8.52
C TRP A 247 4.74 16.61 8.77
N LEU A 248 5.13 16.82 10.02
CA LEU A 248 6.28 17.67 10.33
C LEU A 248 7.61 17.05 9.90
N ALA A 249 7.77 15.75 10.02
CA ALA A 249 8.95 15.05 9.53
C ALA A 249 9.14 15.23 8.01
N GLN A 250 8.05 15.31 7.26
CA GLN A 250 8.11 15.60 5.81
C GLN A 250 8.59 17.02 5.49
N GLN A 251 8.50 17.95 6.43
CA GLN A 251 8.92 19.33 6.26
C GLN A 251 10.40 19.55 6.57
N GLY A 252 11.07 18.57 7.13
CA GLY A 252 12.50 18.54 7.31
C GLY A 252 12.99 18.92 8.70
N THR A 253 12.37 19.90 9.38
CA THR A 253 12.78 20.35 10.71
C THR A 253 11.59 20.48 11.65
N ASP A 254 11.84 20.37 12.94
CA ASP A 254 10.86 20.68 13.98
C ASP A 254 11.35 21.76 14.96
N ALA A 255 10.73 21.89 16.14
CA ALA A 255 10.89 23.04 17.05
C ALA A 255 12.32 23.36 17.46
N ASP A 256 13.17 22.38 17.57
CA ASP A 256 14.58 22.53 17.96
C ASP A 256 15.49 22.83 16.77
N GLY A 257 14.93 23.00 15.56
CA GLY A 257 15.68 23.24 14.33
C GLY A 257 16.37 22.00 13.77
N SER A 258 16.20 20.83 14.41
CA SER A 258 16.72 19.56 13.93
C SER A 258 15.76 18.85 13.00
N PHE A 259 16.30 17.96 12.15
CA PHE A 259 15.45 17.05 11.40
C PHE A 259 14.86 15.99 12.34
N PHE A 260 13.61 15.61 12.10
CA PHE A 260 12.90 14.64 12.94
C PHE A 260 13.60 13.28 13.02
N TRP A 261 14.43 12.93 12.04
CA TRP A 261 15.17 11.68 11.94
C TRP A 261 16.65 11.77 12.31
N GLU A 262 17.17 12.94 12.71
CA GLU A 262 18.58 13.06 13.08
C GLU A 262 18.87 12.39 14.42
N PRO A 263 19.85 11.46 14.50
CA PRO A 263 20.24 10.84 15.75
C PRO A 263 21.02 11.81 16.65
N GLY A 264 21.01 11.56 17.94
CA GLY A 264 21.83 12.28 18.92
C GLY A 264 21.17 13.50 19.53
N GLN A 265 20.18 14.09 18.91
CA GLN A 265 19.41 15.22 19.46
C GLN A 265 18.19 14.77 20.28
N TYR A 266 17.96 13.49 20.33
CA TYR A 266 16.83 12.85 20.99
C TYR A 266 17.17 12.27 22.37
N ARG A 267 18.33 12.62 22.92
CA ARG A 267 18.71 12.19 24.26
C ARG A 267 18.05 13.05 25.30
N ASP A 268 17.27 12.44 26.16
CA ASP A 268 16.93 13.00 27.44
C ASP A 268 18.18 12.96 28.35
N PRO A 269 18.71 14.07 28.84
CA PRO A 269 19.89 14.08 29.73
C PRO A 269 19.72 13.25 30.99
N GLY A 270 18.50 12.93 31.39
CA GLY A 270 18.18 12.07 32.51
C GLY A 270 17.93 10.61 32.13
N ASN A 271 18.09 10.24 30.88
CA ASN A 271 17.68 8.94 30.38
C ASN A 271 18.82 8.28 29.61
N ASP A 272 19.33 7.16 30.11
CA ASP A 272 20.44 6.38 29.52
C ASP A 272 20.05 5.57 28.26
N TRP A 273 19.07 6.04 27.50
CA TRP A 273 18.67 5.34 26.29
C TRP A 273 19.48 5.80 25.08
N PRO A 274 20.48 5.01 24.66
CA PRO A 274 21.25 5.39 23.51
C PRO A 274 20.33 5.35 22.28
N VAL A 275 20.38 6.42 21.51
CA VAL A 275 19.81 6.43 20.17
C VAL A 275 20.50 5.34 19.36
N ASP A 276 19.75 4.41 18.80
CA ASP A 276 20.31 3.37 17.95
C ASP A 276 20.95 4.02 16.71
N ALA A 277 22.19 3.66 16.39
CA ALA A 277 22.93 4.17 15.23
C ALA A 277 22.17 3.97 13.91
N ALA A 278 21.27 2.98 13.85
CA ALA A 278 20.40 2.72 12.69
C ALA A 278 19.55 3.91 12.27
N TYR A 279 19.25 4.86 13.14
CA TYR A 279 18.50 6.07 12.79
C TYR A 279 19.26 7.01 11.85
N GLY A 280 20.59 7.00 11.90
CA GLY A 280 21.44 7.82 11.05
C GLY A 280 21.79 7.18 9.70
N GLU A 281 21.38 5.94 9.47
CA GLU A 281 21.61 5.27 8.18
C GLU A 281 20.74 5.88 7.07
N THR A 282 21.22 5.77 5.84
CA THR A 282 20.49 6.24 4.66
C THR A 282 20.01 5.08 3.81
N GLU A 283 18.88 5.28 3.13
CA GLU A 283 18.37 4.31 2.16
C GLU A 283 19.30 4.23 0.95
N PRO A 284 19.78 3.02 0.60
CA PRO A 284 20.47 2.83 -0.68
C PRO A 284 19.58 3.27 -1.85
N GLY A 285 20.12 4.07 -2.73
CA GLY A 285 19.45 4.52 -3.94
C GLY A 285 18.73 5.87 -3.84
N THR A 286 18.30 6.31 -2.67
CA THR A 286 17.69 7.64 -2.50
C THR A 286 18.54 8.59 -1.68
N GLY A 287 19.46 8.06 -0.85
CA GLY A 287 20.24 8.84 0.11
C GLY A 287 19.42 9.47 1.22
N LYS A 288 18.12 9.16 1.31
CA LYS A 288 17.26 9.68 2.39
C LYS A 288 17.63 9.03 3.73
N PRO A 289 17.65 9.80 4.82
CA PRO A 289 17.77 9.22 6.16
C PRO A 289 16.66 8.20 6.42
N LEU A 290 17.01 7.05 7.01
CA LEU A 290 16.05 6.03 7.40
C LEU A 290 15.19 6.46 8.59
N GLY A 291 15.71 7.30 9.46
CA GLY A 291 14.99 7.79 10.64
C GLY A 291 14.41 6.64 11.46
N LEU A 292 13.13 6.71 11.80
CA LEU A 292 12.43 5.65 12.55
C LEU A 292 12.35 4.32 11.80
N THR A 293 12.54 4.30 10.48
CA THR A 293 12.63 3.06 9.70
C THR A 293 13.96 2.34 9.91
N GLY A 294 15.02 3.03 10.33
CA GLY A 294 16.33 2.44 10.60
C GLY A 294 16.29 1.28 11.60
N PRO A 295 15.77 1.48 12.83
CA PRO A 295 15.57 0.38 13.77
C PRO A 295 14.70 -0.75 13.23
N VAL A 296 13.63 -0.43 12.47
CA VAL A 296 12.80 -1.45 11.82
C VAL A 296 13.66 -2.31 10.89
N ARG A 297 14.45 -1.70 10.02
CA ARG A 297 15.33 -2.43 9.09
C ARG A 297 16.38 -3.29 9.81
N ARG A 298 16.89 -2.82 10.94
CA ARG A 298 17.91 -3.51 11.73
C ARG A 298 17.35 -4.69 12.52
N HIS A 299 16.26 -4.50 13.24
CA HIS A 299 15.70 -5.50 14.16
C HIS A 299 14.69 -6.42 13.47
N LEU A 300 14.00 -5.94 12.43
CA LEU A 300 12.98 -6.66 11.67
C LEU A 300 13.28 -6.56 10.17
N PRO A 301 14.38 -7.15 9.68
CA PRO A 301 14.81 -6.98 8.28
C PRO A 301 13.79 -7.48 7.25
N ASP A 302 12.94 -8.43 7.63
CA ASP A 302 11.89 -8.99 6.77
C ASP A 302 10.55 -8.23 6.88
N ALA A 303 10.41 -7.31 7.85
CA ALA A 303 9.20 -6.51 7.98
C ALA A 303 9.09 -5.48 6.86
N VAL A 304 7.88 -5.26 6.36
CA VAL A 304 7.58 -4.16 5.43
C VAL A 304 7.15 -2.92 6.18
N SER A 305 7.25 -1.76 5.55
CA SER A 305 6.66 -0.52 6.05
C SER A 305 6.19 0.36 4.90
N ASN A 306 5.19 1.21 5.16
CA ASN A 306 4.75 2.18 4.17
C ASN A 306 5.70 3.39 4.09
N SER A 307 5.57 4.18 3.00
CA SER A 307 6.33 5.40 2.79
C SER A 307 5.65 6.65 3.36
N ARG A 308 4.59 6.48 4.15
CA ARG A 308 3.85 7.59 4.73
C ARG A 308 4.75 8.41 5.64
N SER A 309 4.47 9.71 5.71
CA SER A 309 5.25 10.67 6.49
C SER A 309 6.65 10.96 5.96
N GLY A 310 6.91 10.63 4.68
CA GLY A 310 8.18 10.96 4.01
C GLY A 310 9.31 10.01 4.34
N TRP A 311 9.09 8.98 5.15
CA TRP A 311 10.09 7.97 5.45
C TRP A 311 10.19 6.92 4.35
N VAL A 312 11.31 6.22 4.35
CA VAL A 312 11.56 5.13 3.42
C VAL A 312 10.60 3.99 3.67
N GLY A 313 9.81 3.63 2.66
CA GLY A 313 8.85 2.55 2.74
C GLY A 313 8.97 1.55 1.60
N ASP A 314 8.42 0.38 1.81
CA ASP A 314 8.35 -0.70 0.81
C ASP A 314 7.10 -0.54 -0.07
N TYR A 315 6.06 0.13 0.42
CA TYR A 315 4.80 0.36 -0.28
C TYR A 315 4.23 1.75 0.04
N ASP A 316 3.36 2.24 -0.84
CA ASP A 316 2.67 3.52 -0.71
C ASP A 316 1.23 3.33 -0.22
N ILE A 317 0.62 4.39 0.33
CA ILE A 317 -0.76 4.39 0.84
C ILE A 317 -1.64 5.30 -0.03
N ASP A 318 -2.80 4.77 -0.41
CA ASP A 318 -3.95 5.52 -0.92
C ASP A 318 -5.07 5.43 0.13
N GLU A 319 -5.19 6.46 0.97
CA GLU A 319 -6.15 6.48 2.06
C GLU A 319 -7.44 7.20 1.69
N GLY A 320 -8.56 6.69 2.21
CA GLY A 320 -9.87 7.32 2.13
C GLY A 320 -10.89 6.55 1.30
N PHE A 321 -12.06 7.16 1.12
CA PHE A 321 -13.24 6.52 0.54
C PHE A 321 -13.35 6.69 -0.99
N GLY A 322 -12.39 7.36 -1.62
CA GLY A 322 -12.35 7.49 -3.08
C GLY A 322 -12.08 6.14 -3.75
N VAL A 323 -12.93 5.74 -4.68
CA VAL A 323 -12.73 4.53 -5.48
C VAL A 323 -11.54 4.73 -6.41
N PRO A 324 -10.53 3.84 -6.42
CA PRO A 324 -9.40 3.95 -7.33
C PRO A 324 -9.85 4.01 -8.79
N SER A 325 -9.27 4.92 -9.57
CA SER A 325 -9.60 5.17 -10.98
C SER A 325 -8.32 5.37 -11.82
N GLY A 326 -8.51 5.41 -13.13
CA GLY A 326 -7.43 5.56 -14.11
C GLY A 326 -6.63 4.27 -14.36
N PRO A 327 -5.46 4.37 -15.02
CA PRO A 327 -4.65 3.24 -15.44
C PRO A 327 -3.94 2.57 -14.27
N ILE A 328 -3.43 1.35 -14.52
CA ILE A 328 -2.52 0.63 -13.62
C ILE A 328 -1.25 1.49 -13.42
N ARG A 329 -0.85 1.66 -12.17
CA ARG A 329 0.36 2.41 -11.81
C ARG A 329 1.56 1.46 -11.74
N PHE A 330 2.68 1.92 -12.29
CA PHE A 330 3.98 1.24 -12.16
C PHE A 330 4.80 1.91 -11.05
N GLY A 331 5.53 1.12 -10.29
CA GLY A 331 6.32 1.60 -9.16
C GLY A 331 6.08 0.76 -7.91
N ARG A 332 6.13 1.41 -6.73
CA ARG A 332 5.83 0.72 -5.48
C ARG A 332 4.41 0.18 -5.45
N LEU A 333 4.23 -0.93 -4.74
CA LEU A 333 2.89 -1.41 -4.42
C LEU A 333 2.11 -0.31 -3.69
N VAL A 334 0.88 -0.09 -4.09
CA VAL A 334 -0.02 0.84 -3.41
C VAL A 334 -1.02 0.03 -2.59
N GLN A 335 -1.21 0.40 -1.33
CA GLN A 335 -2.24 -0.16 -0.47
C GLN A 335 -3.40 0.83 -0.35
N LYS A 336 -4.58 0.43 -0.79
CA LYS A 336 -5.82 1.16 -0.50
C LYS A 336 -6.23 0.92 0.94
N ALA A 337 -6.32 1.99 1.72
CA ALA A 337 -6.77 1.94 3.11
C ALA A 337 -8.13 2.63 3.25
N PHE A 338 -9.13 1.92 3.76
CA PHE A 338 -10.46 2.47 4.01
C PHE A 338 -11.14 1.83 5.21
N SER A 339 -12.11 2.53 5.81
CA SER A 339 -12.90 2.01 6.93
C SER A 339 -14.28 1.55 6.45
N VAL A 340 -14.74 0.41 6.94
CA VAL A 340 -16.14 -0.01 6.76
C VAL A 340 -17.10 0.77 7.64
N SER A 341 -16.59 1.49 8.66
CA SER A 341 -17.37 2.49 9.39
C SER A 341 -17.68 3.68 8.47
N SER A 342 -18.80 4.33 8.68
CA SER A 342 -19.22 5.48 7.91
C SER A 342 -18.61 6.77 8.48
N GLY A 343 -17.43 7.19 7.96
CA GLY A 343 -16.86 8.50 8.22
C GLY A 343 -15.78 8.59 9.30
N THR A 344 -15.47 7.52 10.04
CA THR A 344 -14.38 7.47 11.04
C THR A 344 -13.59 6.18 10.93
N TRP A 345 -12.38 6.15 11.49
CA TRP A 345 -11.60 4.92 11.59
C TRP A 345 -11.90 4.14 12.87
N ALA A 346 -12.01 4.85 14.00
CA ALA A 346 -12.37 4.26 15.28
C ALA A 346 -13.87 4.30 15.54
N TYR A 347 -14.28 3.70 16.65
CA TYR A 347 -15.67 3.58 17.07
C TYR A 347 -16.34 4.95 17.23
N SER A 348 -17.46 5.13 16.55
CA SER A 348 -18.34 6.30 16.65
C SER A 348 -19.82 5.94 16.66
N GLY A 349 -20.13 4.69 17.04
CA GLY A 349 -21.46 4.09 17.04
C GLY A 349 -21.51 2.83 16.20
N ASP A 350 -22.61 2.11 16.29
CA ASP A 350 -22.84 0.90 15.50
C ASP A 350 -23.43 1.27 14.12
N HIS A 351 -22.54 1.52 13.16
CA HIS A 351 -22.90 1.83 11.78
C HIS A 351 -21.80 1.38 10.82
N ALA A 352 -22.19 1.06 9.60
CA ALA A 352 -21.29 0.70 8.53
C ALA A 352 -21.68 1.36 7.21
N MET A 353 -20.72 1.43 6.28
CA MET A 353 -21.00 1.88 4.92
C MET A 353 -21.84 0.86 4.15
N PRO A 354 -22.59 1.28 3.12
CA PRO A 354 -23.28 0.36 2.23
C PRO A 354 -22.33 -0.68 1.63
N PHE A 355 -22.77 -1.92 1.53
CA PHE A 355 -21.93 -3.01 1.03
C PHE A 355 -21.39 -2.76 -0.39
N SER A 356 -22.22 -2.22 -1.29
CA SER A 356 -21.78 -1.88 -2.66
C SER A 356 -20.63 -0.87 -2.67
N SER A 357 -20.66 0.11 -1.75
CA SER A 357 -19.56 1.07 -1.59
C SER A 357 -18.30 0.38 -1.04
N ALA A 358 -18.45 -0.48 -0.03
CA ALA A 358 -17.37 -1.27 0.54
C ALA A 358 -16.75 -2.22 -0.49
N MET A 359 -17.56 -2.78 -1.40
CA MET A 359 -17.15 -3.71 -2.45
C MET A 359 -16.39 -3.01 -3.60
N ALA A 360 -16.80 -1.79 -3.95
CA ALA A 360 -16.17 -1.04 -5.04
C ALA A 360 -14.69 -0.74 -4.76
N LEU A 361 -14.30 -0.53 -3.50
CA LEU A 361 -12.93 -0.16 -3.12
C LEU A 361 -11.93 -1.30 -3.38
N PRO A 362 -12.10 -2.52 -2.84
CA PRO A 362 -11.16 -3.62 -3.08
C PRO A 362 -11.12 -4.06 -4.54
N VAL A 363 -12.26 -4.20 -5.21
CA VAL A 363 -12.27 -4.68 -6.60
C VAL A 363 -11.53 -3.71 -7.52
N ASN A 364 -11.82 -2.40 -7.42
CA ASN A 364 -11.11 -1.38 -8.21
C ASN A 364 -9.62 -1.30 -7.85
N SER A 365 -9.23 -1.68 -6.64
CA SER A 365 -7.82 -1.81 -6.25
C SER A 365 -7.18 -3.03 -6.92
N PHE A 366 -7.80 -4.20 -6.85
CA PHE A 366 -7.22 -5.45 -7.37
C PHE A 366 -6.99 -5.42 -8.89
N ILE A 367 -7.95 -4.88 -9.66
CA ILE A 367 -7.78 -4.72 -11.12
C ILE A 367 -6.71 -3.67 -11.49
N ARG A 368 -6.17 -2.92 -10.52
CA ARG A 368 -5.07 -1.94 -10.68
C ARG A 368 -3.76 -2.38 -10.03
N ASP A 369 -3.63 -3.67 -9.69
CA ASP A 369 -2.48 -4.27 -9.00
C ASP A 369 -2.15 -3.63 -7.65
N MET A 370 -3.19 -3.17 -6.94
CA MET A 370 -3.09 -2.65 -5.58
C MET A 370 -3.47 -3.73 -4.57
N CYS A 371 -2.97 -3.62 -3.34
CA CYS A 371 -3.50 -4.36 -2.20
C CYS A 371 -4.44 -3.47 -1.36
N VAL A 372 -5.12 -4.06 -0.39
CA VAL A 372 -6.18 -3.38 0.37
C VAL A 372 -6.03 -3.67 1.87
N ILE A 373 -6.31 -2.66 2.69
CA ILE A 373 -6.50 -2.82 4.12
C ILE A 373 -7.88 -2.28 4.50
N VAL A 374 -8.70 -3.16 5.07
CA VAL A 374 -10.09 -2.88 5.47
C VAL A 374 -10.11 -2.62 6.96
N ASN A 375 -10.57 -1.45 7.38
CA ASN A 375 -10.58 -1.08 8.78
C ASN A 375 -11.93 -1.34 9.45
N VAL A 376 -11.85 -1.76 10.71
CA VAL A 376 -12.95 -1.81 11.68
C VAL A 376 -12.60 -0.97 12.90
N GLY A 377 -13.63 -0.40 13.55
CA GLY A 377 -13.49 0.41 14.77
C GLY A 377 -14.18 -0.26 15.95
N PRO A 378 -13.52 -1.12 16.74
CA PRO A 378 -14.09 -1.73 17.92
C PRO A 378 -14.48 -0.70 18.99
N ASP A 379 -15.50 -0.98 19.75
CA ASP A 379 -15.87 -0.20 20.93
C ASP A 379 -14.83 -0.35 22.05
N ALA A 380 -15.01 0.34 23.17
CA ALA A 380 -14.05 0.30 24.27
C ALA A 380 -13.90 -1.09 24.93
N THR A 381 -14.79 -2.04 24.66
CA THR A 381 -14.67 -3.45 25.11
C THR A 381 -13.81 -4.29 24.17
N GLY A 382 -13.48 -3.77 23.00
CA GLY A 382 -12.83 -4.49 21.90
C GLY A 382 -13.79 -5.19 20.96
N ALA A 383 -15.12 -5.07 21.18
CA ALA A 383 -16.10 -5.67 20.29
C ALA A 383 -16.26 -4.85 19.00
N VAL A 384 -16.14 -5.51 17.85
CA VAL A 384 -16.42 -4.89 16.56
C VAL A 384 -17.94 -4.73 16.41
N PRO A 385 -18.43 -3.54 16.02
CA PRO A 385 -19.87 -3.32 15.77
C PRO A 385 -20.47 -4.34 14.81
N SER A 386 -21.70 -4.78 15.10
CA SER A 386 -22.36 -5.85 14.35
C SER A 386 -22.56 -5.52 12.87
N GLU A 387 -22.87 -4.26 12.54
CA GLU A 387 -23.01 -3.82 11.15
C GLU A 387 -21.68 -3.88 10.40
N GLN A 388 -20.57 -3.53 11.06
CA GLN A 388 -19.22 -3.65 10.47
C GLN A 388 -18.83 -5.11 10.26
N VAL A 389 -19.14 -6.00 11.23
CA VAL A 389 -18.93 -7.45 11.09
C VAL A 389 -19.71 -7.99 9.89
N ALA A 390 -20.96 -7.55 9.70
CA ALA A 390 -21.78 -7.99 8.57
C ALA A 390 -21.15 -7.60 7.22
N VAL A 391 -20.62 -6.37 7.08
CA VAL A 391 -19.91 -5.94 5.86
C VAL A 391 -18.64 -6.75 5.64
N VAL A 392 -17.83 -6.94 6.68
CA VAL A 392 -16.58 -7.73 6.63
C VAL A 392 -16.85 -9.16 6.16
N ARG A 393 -17.87 -9.83 6.72
CA ARG A 393 -18.27 -11.19 6.33
C ARG A 393 -18.76 -11.27 4.89
N ARG A 394 -19.54 -10.29 4.43
CA ARG A 394 -20.00 -10.26 3.03
C ARG A 394 -18.84 -10.05 2.06
N LEU A 395 -17.88 -9.17 2.40
CA LEU A 395 -16.63 -9.03 1.63
C LEU A 395 -15.87 -10.35 1.58
N GLY A 396 -15.70 -11.01 2.73
CA GLY A 396 -15.04 -12.32 2.81
C GLY A 396 -15.74 -13.41 1.99
N GLY A 397 -17.08 -13.43 1.99
CA GLY A 397 -17.86 -14.33 1.15
C GLY A 397 -17.57 -14.14 -0.35
N PHE A 398 -17.50 -12.88 -0.81
CA PHE A 398 -17.09 -12.57 -2.18
C PHE A 398 -15.65 -13.00 -2.47
N MET A 399 -14.71 -12.70 -1.55
CA MET A 399 -13.30 -13.07 -1.72
C MET A 399 -13.13 -14.58 -1.84
N SER A 400 -13.83 -15.35 -0.99
CA SER A 400 -13.81 -16.82 -1.02
C SER A 400 -14.39 -17.39 -2.30
N ALA A 401 -15.52 -16.85 -2.76
CA ALA A 401 -16.17 -17.31 -3.98
C ALA A 401 -15.35 -17.04 -5.24
N ASN A 402 -14.47 -16.03 -5.21
CA ASN A 402 -13.64 -15.59 -6.34
C ASN A 402 -12.14 -15.78 -6.08
N GLU A 403 -11.73 -16.67 -5.16
CA GLU A 403 -10.35 -16.77 -4.70
C GLU A 403 -9.32 -16.93 -5.82
N GLU A 404 -9.60 -17.73 -6.84
CA GLU A 404 -8.68 -17.98 -7.96
C GLU A 404 -8.44 -16.75 -8.85
N ALA A 405 -9.41 -15.80 -8.87
CA ALA A 405 -9.29 -14.55 -9.61
C ALA A 405 -8.61 -13.45 -8.79
N LEU A 406 -8.49 -13.63 -7.48
CA LEU A 406 -8.03 -12.60 -6.56
C LEU A 406 -6.64 -12.90 -5.98
N TYR A 407 -6.47 -14.05 -5.31
CA TYR A 407 -5.23 -14.37 -4.61
C TYR A 407 -4.17 -14.93 -5.57
N GLY A 408 -2.90 -14.55 -5.35
CA GLY A 408 -1.80 -14.96 -6.22
C GLY A 408 -1.83 -14.37 -7.63
N THR A 409 -2.76 -13.46 -7.91
CA THR A 409 -2.92 -12.80 -9.21
C THR A 409 -2.24 -11.42 -9.25
N ARG A 410 -2.19 -10.82 -10.44
CA ARG A 410 -1.80 -9.42 -10.66
C ARG A 410 -2.94 -8.66 -11.35
N GLY A 411 -3.06 -7.37 -11.07
CA GLY A 411 -3.96 -6.51 -11.83
C GLY A 411 -3.48 -6.32 -13.26
N GLY A 412 -4.41 -6.31 -14.20
CA GLY A 412 -4.08 -6.20 -15.61
C GLY A 412 -4.27 -7.52 -16.38
N PRO A 413 -3.58 -7.72 -17.52
CA PRO A 413 -2.52 -6.86 -18.09
C PRO A 413 -3.03 -5.61 -18.83
N TRP A 414 -4.32 -5.51 -19.11
CA TRP A 414 -4.94 -4.35 -19.75
C TRP A 414 -5.41 -3.36 -18.69
N ASN A 415 -5.33 -2.06 -19.01
CA ASN A 415 -5.88 -1.04 -18.15
C ASN A 415 -7.39 -1.25 -17.97
N PRO A 416 -7.92 -1.00 -16.77
CA PRO A 416 -9.35 -1.05 -16.53
C PRO A 416 -10.07 0.10 -17.25
N VAL A 417 -11.36 -0.09 -17.52
CA VAL A 417 -12.29 0.96 -17.92
C VAL A 417 -13.10 1.34 -16.68
N ASP A 418 -12.89 2.55 -16.20
CA ASP A 418 -13.43 3.03 -14.92
C ASP A 418 -14.95 2.80 -14.83
N GLY A 419 -15.36 2.18 -13.72
CA GLY A 419 -16.75 1.86 -13.44
C GLY A 419 -17.36 0.75 -14.32
N GLN A 420 -16.63 0.25 -15.33
CA GLN A 420 -17.14 -0.75 -16.27
C GLN A 420 -16.53 -2.13 -16.03
N PHE A 421 -15.23 -2.26 -16.26
CA PHE A 421 -14.55 -3.55 -16.12
C PHE A 421 -13.04 -3.38 -15.93
N GLY A 422 -12.41 -4.42 -15.44
CA GLY A 422 -10.96 -4.56 -15.37
C GLY A 422 -10.54 -6.01 -15.32
N PHE A 423 -9.26 -6.26 -15.06
CA PHE A 423 -8.72 -7.61 -15.16
C PHE A 423 -7.78 -7.93 -14.01
N THR A 424 -7.78 -9.20 -13.64
CA THR A 424 -6.69 -9.83 -12.90
C THR A 424 -6.17 -11.02 -13.71
N PHE A 425 -4.91 -11.42 -13.49
CA PHE A 425 -4.35 -12.55 -14.25
C PHE A 425 -3.31 -13.33 -13.46
N THR A 426 -3.17 -14.60 -13.82
CA THR A 426 -2.08 -15.48 -13.37
C THR A 426 -1.84 -16.56 -14.41
N GLY A 427 -0.59 -16.85 -14.74
CA GLY A 427 -0.23 -17.87 -15.71
C GLY A 427 -0.93 -17.71 -17.06
N ARG A 428 -1.79 -18.65 -17.41
CA ARG A 428 -2.57 -18.67 -18.67
C ARG A 428 -3.99 -18.15 -18.52
N THR A 429 -4.41 -17.80 -17.33
CA THR A 429 -5.77 -17.34 -17.04
C THR A 429 -5.79 -15.84 -16.76
N PHE A 430 -6.72 -15.14 -17.36
CA PHE A 430 -7.13 -13.84 -16.91
C PHE A 430 -8.61 -13.85 -16.55
N SER A 431 -8.96 -13.07 -15.56
CA SER A 431 -10.34 -12.91 -15.08
C SER A 431 -10.83 -11.52 -15.42
N ALA A 432 -11.95 -11.44 -16.13
CA ALA A 432 -12.64 -10.19 -16.40
C ALA A 432 -13.59 -9.90 -15.24
N HIS A 433 -13.39 -8.77 -14.57
CA HIS A 433 -14.20 -8.23 -13.50
C HIS A 433 -15.20 -7.26 -14.12
N LEU A 434 -16.47 -7.64 -14.19
CA LEU A 434 -17.56 -6.81 -14.72
C LEU A 434 -18.22 -6.06 -13.58
N LEU A 435 -17.87 -4.77 -13.44
CA LEU A 435 -18.26 -3.92 -12.32
C LEU A 435 -19.75 -3.56 -12.35
N ALA A 436 -20.28 -2.97 -11.29
CA ALA A 436 -21.69 -2.57 -11.17
C ALA A 436 -22.19 -1.73 -12.35
N GLY A 437 -21.37 -0.81 -12.85
CA GLY A 437 -21.69 0.06 -13.99
C GLY A 437 -21.49 -0.55 -15.38
N TYR A 438 -21.15 -1.85 -15.47
CA TYR A 438 -20.91 -2.47 -16.78
C TYR A 438 -22.17 -2.50 -17.67
N GLY A 439 -22.09 -1.85 -18.82
CA GLY A 439 -23.22 -1.67 -19.76
C GLY A 439 -23.43 -2.79 -20.77
N GLY A 440 -22.54 -3.79 -20.83
CA GLY A 440 -22.60 -4.86 -21.85
C GLY A 440 -23.59 -6.00 -21.58
N GLY A 441 -24.45 -5.87 -20.57
CA GLY A 441 -25.48 -6.86 -20.21
C GLY A 441 -24.87 -8.22 -19.88
N SER A 442 -25.37 -9.30 -20.53
CA SER A 442 -24.93 -10.69 -20.38
C SER A 442 -23.80 -11.08 -21.34
N ALA A 443 -23.14 -10.14 -21.98
CA ALA A 443 -22.05 -10.41 -22.92
C ALA A 443 -20.82 -9.54 -22.62
N PHE A 444 -19.62 -10.08 -22.87
CA PHE A 444 -18.35 -9.39 -22.72
C PHE A 444 -17.42 -9.70 -23.89
N THR A 445 -16.83 -8.67 -24.50
CA THR A 445 -15.83 -8.85 -25.55
C THR A 445 -14.44 -8.54 -25.02
N THR A 446 -13.51 -9.48 -25.14
CA THR A 446 -12.14 -9.34 -24.65
C THR A 446 -11.39 -8.22 -25.36
N PRO A 447 -10.35 -7.65 -24.76
CA PRO A 447 -9.30 -6.97 -25.51
C PRO A 447 -8.67 -7.89 -26.57
N SER A 448 -7.82 -7.30 -27.43
CA SER A 448 -7.01 -8.09 -28.39
C SER A 448 -6.15 -9.13 -27.64
N LEU A 449 -6.28 -10.41 -28.04
CA LEU A 449 -5.52 -11.53 -27.49
C LEU A 449 -4.26 -11.86 -28.31
N GLY A 450 -4.06 -11.17 -29.44
CA GLY A 450 -2.97 -11.44 -30.35
C GLY A 450 -3.11 -12.79 -31.03
N ASP A 451 -2.07 -13.61 -30.91
CA ASP A 451 -2.04 -14.96 -31.46
C ASP A 451 -2.44 -16.05 -30.43
N ALA A 452 -2.81 -15.65 -29.21
CA ALA A 452 -3.29 -16.56 -28.17
C ALA A 452 -4.72 -17.04 -28.48
N LYS A 453 -4.97 -18.33 -28.19
CA LYS A 453 -6.28 -18.95 -28.40
C LYS A 453 -6.94 -19.21 -27.05
N VAL A 454 -8.24 -18.89 -26.96
CA VAL A 454 -9.04 -19.25 -25.80
C VAL A 454 -9.27 -20.78 -25.81
N THR A 455 -9.02 -21.42 -24.69
CA THR A 455 -9.20 -22.86 -24.49
C THR A 455 -10.39 -23.17 -23.57
N ALA A 456 -10.74 -22.25 -22.66
CA ALA A 456 -11.92 -22.35 -21.80
C ALA A 456 -12.39 -20.97 -21.38
N VAL A 457 -13.70 -20.84 -21.12
CA VAL A 457 -14.33 -19.68 -20.47
C VAL A 457 -15.36 -20.20 -19.49
N TYR A 458 -15.37 -19.65 -18.28
CA TYR A 458 -16.33 -20.08 -17.25
C TYR A 458 -16.60 -18.95 -16.23
N ASP A 459 -17.76 -19.04 -15.57
CA ASP A 459 -18.07 -18.23 -14.40
C ASP A 459 -17.18 -18.66 -13.22
N VAL A 460 -16.50 -17.71 -12.58
CA VAL A 460 -15.53 -18.03 -11.52
C VAL A 460 -16.19 -18.65 -10.29
N VAL A 461 -17.42 -18.27 -9.98
CA VAL A 461 -18.13 -18.74 -8.77
C VAL A 461 -18.74 -20.12 -9.00
N THR A 462 -19.47 -20.30 -10.11
CA THR A 462 -20.20 -21.57 -10.36
C THR A 462 -19.35 -22.63 -11.05
N LYS A 463 -18.27 -22.21 -11.70
CA LYS A 463 -17.43 -23.04 -12.60
C LYS A 463 -18.18 -23.51 -13.86
N ASP A 464 -19.38 -22.98 -14.11
CA ASP A 464 -20.13 -23.32 -15.31
C ASP A 464 -19.43 -22.77 -16.55
N PRO A 465 -19.28 -23.57 -17.61
CA PRO A 465 -18.70 -23.10 -18.86
C PRO A 465 -19.63 -22.07 -19.52
N LEU A 466 -19.03 -21.00 -20.02
CA LEU A 466 -19.75 -19.95 -20.73
C LEU A 466 -19.52 -20.04 -22.25
N PRO A 467 -20.57 -19.89 -23.06
CA PRO A 467 -20.44 -19.85 -24.52
C PRO A 467 -19.59 -18.67 -24.97
N TYR A 468 -18.72 -18.89 -25.95
CA TYR A 468 -17.93 -17.84 -26.55
C TYR A 468 -17.75 -18.03 -28.06
N ARG A 469 -17.50 -16.94 -28.78
CA ARG A 469 -17.24 -16.94 -30.22
C ARG A 469 -16.16 -15.93 -30.58
N THR A 470 -15.47 -16.15 -31.70
CA THR A 470 -14.55 -15.15 -32.24
C THR A 470 -15.31 -13.88 -32.64
N ALA A 471 -14.81 -12.73 -32.23
CA ALA A 471 -15.39 -11.41 -32.48
C ALA A 471 -14.39 -10.56 -33.27
N GLY A 472 -14.30 -10.75 -34.56
CA GLY A 472 -13.40 -10.00 -35.43
C GLY A 472 -11.92 -10.00 -35.01
N GLY A 473 -11.04 -10.43 -35.87
CA GLY A 473 -9.59 -10.49 -35.58
C GLY A 473 -9.24 -11.49 -34.46
N ASP A 474 -8.62 -11.00 -33.41
CA ASP A 474 -8.06 -11.77 -32.29
C ASP A 474 -8.83 -11.57 -30.95
N ARG A 475 -10.09 -11.14 -31.02
CA ARG A 475 -10.97 -10.96 -29.84
C ARG A 475 -11.99 -12.10 -29.74
N VAL A 476 -12.51 -12.26 -28.53
CA VAL A 476 -13.55 -13.25 -28.23
C VAL A 476 -14.71 -12.57 -27.52
N THR A 477 -15.94 -12.84 -27.94
CA THR A 477 -17.14 -12.44 -27.20
C THR A 477 -17.66 -13.62 -26.41
N VAL A 478 -17.73 -13.45 -25.11
CA VAL A 478 -18.38 -14.35 -24.14
C VAL A 478 -19.84 -13.94 -24.00
N THR A 479 -20.76 -14.90 -23.89
CA THR A 479 -22.20 -14.65 -23.73
C THR A 479 -22.78 -15.52 -22.62
N GLY A 480 -24.03 -15.24 -22.21
CA GLY A 480 -24.69 -16.00 -21.16
C GLY A 480 -24.17 -15.70 -19.74
N ILE A 481 -23.55 -14.55 -19.54
CA ILE A 481 -23.04 -14.13 -18.22
C ILE A 481 -24.21 -13.75 -17.32
N ASP A 482 -24.33 -14.44 -16.18
CA ASP A 482 -25.33 -14.10 -15.15
C ASP A 482 -24.76 -13.09 -14.15
N ARG A 483 -25.26 -11.87 -14.20
CA ARG A 483 -24.84 -10.78 -13.32
C ARG A 483 -25.72 -10.61 -12.07
N THR A 484 -26.71 -11.46 -11.88
CA THR A 484 -27.65 -11.32 -10.75
C THR A 484 -27.05 -11.78 -9.43
N ARG A 485 -26.10 -12.72 -9.45
CA ARG A 485 -25.46 -13.30 -8.27
C ARG A 485 -24.51 -12.33 -7.56
N HIS A 486 -23.65 -11.65 -8.34
CA HIS A 486 -22.69 -10.67 -7.86
C HIS A 486 -22.75 -9.42 -8.74
N PRO A 487 -23.82 -8.59 -8.59
CA PRO A 487 -24.03 -7.44 -9.47
C PRO A 487 -22.96 -6.35 -9.32
N ASP A 488 -22.29 -6.29 -8.14
CA ASP A 488 -21.21 -5.31 -7.88
C ASP A 488 -19.91 -5.68 -8.60
N ASP A 489 -19.64 -6.99 -8.80
CA ASP A 489 -18.52 -7.51 -9.57
C ASP A 489 -18.78 -8.96 -9.98
N THR A 490 -19.11 -9.17 -11.25
CA THR A 490 -19.25 -10.51 -11.83
C THR A 490 -17.94 -10.91 -12.49
N VAL A 491 -17.38 -12.05 -12.10
CA VAL A 491 -16.04 -12.47 -12.53
C VAL A 491 -16.10 -13.63 -13.50
N VAL A 492 -15.51 -13.44 -14.68
CA VAL A 492 -15.44 -14.43 -15.76
C VAL A 492 -13.99 -14.80 -16.02
N ALA A 493 -13.64 -16.06 -15.87
CA ALA A 493 -12.31 -16.57 -16.19
C ALA A 493 -12.20 -16.93 -17.67
N ILE A 494 -11.10 -16.50 -18.29
CA ILE A 494 -10.74 -16.81 -19.67
C ILE A 494 -9.36 -17.46 -19.68
N VAL A 495 -9.29 -18.72 -20.13
CA VAL A 495 -8.07 -19.53 -20.15
C VAL A 495 -7.50 -19.53 -21.57
N LEU A 496 -6.22 -19.23 -21.70
CA LEU A 496 -5.51 -19.21 -22.96
C LEU A 496 -4.66 -20.49 -23.16
N ASP A 497 -4.28 -20.77 -24.41
CA ASP A 497 -3.32 -21.84 -24.75
C ASP A 497 -1.88 -21.54 -24.30
N ARG A 498 -1.62 -20.32 -23.84
CA ARG A 498 -0.30 -19.82 -23.42
C ARG A 498 -0.43 -18.78 -22.30
N PRO A 499 0.66 -18.39 -21.61
CA PRO A 499 0.62 -17.34 -20.59
C PRO A 499 0.03 -16.02 -21.12
N VAL A 500 -0.78 -15.35 -20.29
CA VAL A 500 -1.43 -14.06 -20.63
C VAL A 500 -0.38 -12.99 -20.96
N VAL A 501 0.67 -12.92 -20.14
CA VAL A 501 1.84 -12.08 -20.38
C VAL A 501 3.01 -12.99 -20.76
N PRO A 502 3.75 -12.69 -21.83
CA PRO A 502 4.93 -13.45 -22.17
C PRO A 502 5.93 -13.48 -21.02
N THR A 503 6.67 -14.57 -20.91
CA THR A 503 7.71 -14.68 -19.89
C THR A 503 8.84 -13.68 -20.19
N ASP A 504 9.18 -12.84 -19.21
CA ASP A 504 10.36 -12.00 -19.28
C ASP A 504 11.63 -12.87 -19.19
N ILE A 505 12.37 -12.94 -20.29
CA ILE A 505 13.60 -13.73 -20.39
C ILE A 505 14.86 -13.00 -19.90
N ALA A 506 14.74 -11.69 -19.58
CA ALA A 506 15.80 -10.89 -18.95
C ALA A 506 15.75 -10.97 -17.43
N ARG A 507 14.67 -11.45 -16.85
CA ARG A 507 14.47 -11.47 -15.40
C ARG A 507 15.58 -12.24 -14.68
N GLY A 508 16.23 -11.57 -13.71
CA GLY A 508 17.31 -12.13 -12.90
C GLY A 508 18.59 -12.43 -13.68
N ARG A 509 18.73 -11.91 -14.90
CA ARG A 509 19.92 -12.13 -15.74
C ARG A 509 21.06 -11.17 -15.37
N PRO A 510 22.32 -11.58 -15.62
CA PRO A 510 23.46 -10.69 -15.43
C PRO A 510 23.32 -9.40 -16.24
N THR A 511 23.69 -8.29 -15.62
CA THR A 511 23.65 -6.97 -16.25
C THR A 511 25.02 -6.31 -16.21
N THR A 512 25.31 -5.47 -17.20
CA THR A 512 26.44 -4.53 -17.23
C THR A 512 25.93 -3.15 -17.65
N ALA A 513 26.59 -2.11 -17.20
CA ALA A 513 26.28 -0.74 -17.57
C ALA A 513 27.58 0.06 -17.68
N ASP A 514 27.59 1.13 -18.47
CA ASP A 514 28.75 2.05 -18.56
C ASP A 514 28.88 2.94 -17.33
N SER A 515 27.76 3.24 -16.69
CA SER A 515 27.65 4.15 -15.54
C SER A 515 26.63 3.62 -14.53
N VAL A 516 26.94 3.74 -13.24
CA VAL A 516 26.09 3.23 -12.15
C VAL A 516 26.15 4.17 -10.95
N GLU A 517 25.00 4.57 -10.44
CA GLU A 517 24.85 5.35 -9.21
C GLU A 517 25.03 4.44 -7.97
N THR A 518 26.29 4.05 -7.72
CA THR A 518 26.66 3.09 -6.67
C THR A 518 26.40 3.62 -5.26
N ALA A 519 26.56 4.94 -5.06
CA ALA A 519 26.34 5.57 -3.74
C ALA A 519 24.90 5.35 -3.22
N HIS A 520 23.94 5.14 -4.11
CA HIS A 520 22.53 4.94 -3.78
C HIS A 520 22.04 3.51 -4.10
N GLY A 521 22.95 2.61 -4.47
CA GLY A 521 22.63 1.20 -4.73
C GLY A 521 21.80 0.96 -6.00
N ASN A 522 21.72 1.93 -6.94
CA ASN A 522 20.92 1.82 -8.15
C ASN A 522 21.67 1.02 -9.25
N LEU A 523 21.90 -0.26 -8.94
CA LEU A 523 22.67 -1.17 -9.77
C LEU A 523 21.88 -1.68 -10.98
N GLY A 524 22.58 -2.11 -12.04
CA GLY A 524 21.95 -2.68 -13.23
C GLY A 524 20.99 -3.84 -12.95
N ALA A 525 21.29 -4.64 -11.92
CA ALA A 525 20.43 -5.77 -11.51
C ALA A 525 19.03 -5.32 -11.10
N GLY A 526 18.85 -4.13 -10.53
CA GLY A 526 17.57 -3.58 -10.15
C GLY A 526 16.61 -3.33 -11.32
N ALA A 527 17.11 -3.29 -12.55
CA ALA A 527 16.25 -3.15 -13.72
C ALA A 527 15.75 -4.49 -14.29
N VAL A 528 16.25 -5.63 -13.82
CA VAL A 528 15.87 -6.96 -14.32
C VAL A 528 15.42 -7.91 -13.20
N ASP A 529 15.25 -7.43 -11.99
CA ASP A 529 14.86 -8.24 -10.82
C ASP A 529 13.34 -8.50 -10.75
N GLY A 530 12.56 -7.76 -11.54
CA GLY A 530 11.10 -7.84 -11.59
C GLY A 530 10.41 -7.07 -10.49
N ASP A 531 11.14 -6.20 -9.79
CA ASP A 531 10.62 -5.25 -8.81
C ASP A 531 10.70 -3.82 -9.36
N THR A 532 9.57 -3.22 -9.68
CA THR A 532 9.52 -1.85 -10.22
C THR A 532 9.82 -0.77 -9.17
N SER A 533 9.99 -1.13 -7.90
CA SER A 533 10.46 -0.22 -6.85
C SER A 533 11.98 -0.01 -6.89
N THR A 534 12.72 -0.98 -7.40
CA THR A 534 14.16 -0.88 -7.68
C THR A 534 14.42 -0.26 -9.05
N ARG A 535 15.67 0.05 -9.37
CA ARG A 535 16.07 0.58 -10.68
C ARG A 535 17.56 0.47 -10.93
N TRP A 536 17.96 0.56 -12.17
CA TRP A 536 19.26 1.05 -12.56
C TRP A 536 19.22 2.57 -12.73
N CYS A 537 20.30 3.28 -12.32
CA CYS A 537 20.50 4.68 -12.62
C CYS A 537 21.98 4.93 -12.96
N ALA A 538 22.23 5.77 -13.96
CA ALA A 538 23.58 6.26 -14.25
C ALA A 538 24.10 7.15 -13.12
N ALA A 539 25.41 7.31 -12.99
CA ALA A 539 26.06 8.12 -11.94
C ALA A 539 25.90 9.64 -12.15
N ASP A 540 25.45 10.06 -13.32
CA ASP A 540 25.24 11.47 -13.65
C ASP A 540 24.05 11.65 -14.61
N GLY A 541 23.67 12.92 -14.84
CA GLY A 541 22.55 13.30 -15.71
C GLY A 541 22.90 13.38 -17.19
N GLY A 542 24.01 12.82 -17.63
CA GLY A 542 24.44 12.78 -19.03
C GLY A 542 23.56 11.90 -19.92
N THR A 543 23.79 11.99 -21.22
CA THR A 543 23.18 11.12 -22.25
C THR A 543 24.23 10.18 -22.81
N GLY A 544 23.79 9.11 -23.47
CA GLY A 544 24.65 8.07 -24.00
C GLY A 544 24.88 6.91 -23.02
N HIS A 545 24.41 7.03 -21.79
CA HIS A 545 24.48 5.95 -20.81
C HIS A 545 23.62 4.76 -21.24
N TRP A 546 24.10 3.55 -20.91
CA TRP A 546 23.45 2.33 -21.32
C TRP A 546 23.41 1.27 -20.20
N LEU A 547 22.37 0.44 -20.28
CA LEU A 547 22.21 -0.80 -19.52
C LEU A 547 22.12 -1.97 -20.48
N GLN A 548 22.83 -3.06 -20.19
CA GLN A 548 22.83 -4.30 -20.96
C GLN A 548 22.43 -5.48 -20.08
N ALA A 549 21.59 -6.38 -20.61
CA ALA A 549 21.27 -7.67 -20.03
C ALA A 549 21.84 -8.81 -20.89
N ASP A 550 22.47 -9.83 -20.26
CA ASP A 550 22.91 -11.07 -20.90
C ASP A 550 21.84 -12.16 -20.73
N LEU A 551 21.14 -12.53 -21.79
CA LEU A 551 20.10 -13.55 -21.78
C LEU A 551 20.61 -14.99 -21.60
N GLY A 552 21.95 -15.17 -21.51
CA GLY A 552 22.64 -16.43 -21.26
C GLY A 552 22.92 -17.26 -22.52
N SER A 553 22.16 -17.07 -23.60
CA SER A 553 22.36 -17.77 -24.88
C SER A 553 21.73 -16.99 -26.02
N VAL A 554 22.18 -17.23 -27.25
CA VAL A 554 21.54 -16.68 -28.44
C VAL A 554 20.15 -17.30 -28.61
N ARG A 555 19.12 -16.46 -28.55
CA ARG A 555 17.73 -16.86 -28.70
C ARG A 555 16.93 -15.89 -29.55
N ARG A 556 15.76 -16.31 -30.00
CA ARG A 556 14.84 -15.40 -30.64
C ARG A 556 14.30 -14.42 -29.60
N VAL A 557 14.30 -13.13 -29.95
CA VAL A 557 13.70 -12.04 -29.16
C VAL A 557 12.75 -11.28 -30.07
N THR A 558 11.59 -10.90 -29.56
CA THR A 558 10.52 -10.26 -30.36
C THR A 558 10.17 -8.86 -29.89
N GLY A 559 10.76 -8.40 -28.79
CA GLY A 559 10.56 -7.06 -28.26
C GLY A 559 11.06 -6.90 -26.85
N ALA A 560 11.00 -5.68 -26.38
CA ALA A 560 11.33 -5.29 -25.01
C ALA A 560 10.29 -4.30 -24.48
N ARG A 561 10.12 -4.30 -23.17
CA ARG A 561 9.33 -3.32 -22.42
C ARG A 561 10.24 -2.65 -21.42
N ILE A 562 10.26 -1.32 -21.45
CA ILE A 562 11.10 -0.49 -20.60
C ILE A 562 10.22 0.37 -19.73
N ALA A 563 10.35 0.25 -18.41
CA ALA A 563 9.73 1.14 -17.45
C ALA A 563 10.77 2.15 -16.94
N TRP A 564 10.54 3.42 -17.20
CA TRP A 564 11.41 4.53 -16.82
C TRP A 564 11.15 4.96 -15.37
N GLU A 565 12.11 5.63 -14.76
CA GLU A 565 11.97 6.12 -13.39
C GLU A 565 10.85 7.15 -13.24
N LEU A 566 10.87 8.18 -14.08
CA LEU A 566 10.01 9.36 -13.90
C LEU A 566 8.80 9.33 -14.83
N PRO A 567 7.57 9.30 -14.28
CA PRO A 567 6.37 9.54 -15.06
C PRO A 567 6.37 10.99 -15.59
N GLY A 568 5.77 11.20 -16.76
CA GLY A 568 5.65 12.54 -17.36
C GLY A 568 6.94 13.11 -17.94
N LYS A 569 8.00 12.30 -18.10
CA LYS A 569 9.24 12.65 -18.80
C LYS A 569 9.39 11.81 -20.05
N ALA A 570 9.84 12.44 -21.14
CA ALA A 570 10.16 11.74 -22.37
C ALA A 570 11.62 11.27 -22.33
N TYR A 571 11.81 9.98 -22.53
CA TYR A 571 13.12 9.35 -22.68
C TYR A 571 13.35 9.02 -24.15
N ARG A 572 14.48 9.47 -24.70
CA ARG A 572 14.94 9.13 -26.05
C ARG A 572 15.96 8.03 -25.92
N PHE A 573 15.80 6.96 -26.67
CA PHE A 573 16.61 5.77 -26.46
C PHE A 573 16.73 4.92 -27.73
N ARG A 574 17.68 3.99 -27.69
CA ARG A 574 17.87 2.94 -28.71
C ARG A 574 17.98 1.60 -28.02
N VAL A 575 17.44 0.58 -28.64
CA VAL A 575 17.62 -0.81 -28.22
C VAL A 575 18.51 -1.51 -29.25
N ASP A 576 19.61 -2.07 -28.79
CA ASP A 576 20.58 -2.79 -29.60
C ASP A 576 20.66 -4.25 -29.15
N GLY A 577 20.99 -5.14 -30.09
CA GLY A 577 21.21 -6.57 -29.83
C GLY A 577 22.58 -7.02 -30.30
N SER A 578 23.16 -7.99 -29.59
CA SER A 578 24.42 -8.63 -29.96
C SER A 578 24.39 -10.13 -29.65
N THR A 579 25.04 -10.94 -30.47
CA THR A 579 25.18 -12.38 -30.23
C THR A 579 26.41 -12.73 -29.39
N ASP A 580 27.41 -11.86 -29.36
CA ASP A 580 28.73 -12.05 -28.74
C ASP A 580 29.12 -10.98 -27.71
N GLY A 581 28.37 -9.87 -27.63
CA GLY A 581 28.61 -8.75 -26.74
C GLY A 581 29.57 -7.68 -27.30
N SER A 582 30.10 -7.88 -28.52
CA SER A 582 31.01 -6.95 -29.19
C SER A 582 30.41 -6.31 -30.45
N ASP A 583 29.76 -7.10 -31.29
CA ASP A 583 29.13 -6.62 -32.51
C ASP A 583 27.65 -6.33 -32.25
N TRP A 584 27.26 -5.07 -32.41
CA TRP A 584 25.93 -4.57 -32.07
C TRP A 584 25.13 -4.15 -33.29
N SER A 585 23.86 -4.55 -33.31
CA SER A 585 22.89 -4.12 -34.31
C SER A 585 21.71 -3.43 -33.63
N THR A 586 21.27 -2.31 -34.19
CA THR A 586 20.10 -1.59 -33.69
C THR A 586 18.82 -2.38 -34.01
N LEU A 587 18.07 -2.71 -32.98
CA LEU A 587 16.79 -3.44 -33.06
C LEU A 587 15.60 -2.49 -33.05
N ALA A 588 15.69 -1.37 -32.31
CA ALA A 588 14.71 -0.31 -32.30
C ALA A 588 15.40 1.04 -32.02
N ASP A 589 15.01 2.08 -32.75
CA ASP A 589 15.52 3.43 -32.57
C ASP A 589 14.36 4.39 -32.24
N LEU A 590 14.37 4.88 -30.99
CA LEU A 590 13.45 5.87 -30.45
C LEU A 590 14.20 7.14 -30.02
N SER A 591 15.31 7.46 -30.70
CA SER A 591 16.08 8.71 -30.47
C SER A 591 15.27 9.97 -30.74
N GLY A 592 14.18 9.86 -31.51
CA GLY A 592 13.22 10.94 -31.78
C GLY A 592 11.99 10.93 -30.85
N ASN A 593 11.94 10.11 -29.80
CA ASN A 593 10.75 10.01 -28.94
C ASN A 593 10.45 11.33 -28.23
N THR A 594 9.17 11.74 -28.32
CA THR A 594 8.62 12.91 -27.60
C THR A 594 7.50 12.51 -26.61
N THR A 595 7.14 11.24 -26.58
CA THR A 595 6.06 10.74 -25.73
C THR A 595 6.56 10.55 -24.29
N ALA A 596 5.96 11.28 -23.36
CA ALA A 596 6.24 11.20 -21.92
C ALA A 596 5.51 10.01 -21.28
N ALA A 597 5.81 8.79 -21.74
CA ALA A 597 5.24 7.56 -21.21
C ALA A 597 6.21 6.90 -20.24
N GLN A 598 5.74 6.60 -19.03
CA GLN A 598 6.57 5.88 -18.05
C GLN A 598 6.95 4.49 -18.52
N VAL A 599 6.10 3.83 -19.30
CA VAL A 599 6.37 2.51 -19.87
C VAL A 599 6.32 2.59 -21.38
N GLN A 600 7.34 2.07 -22.03
CA GLN A 600 7.42 2.00 -23.48
C GLN A 600 7.70 0.56 -23.91
N THR A 601 6.93 0.10 -24.89
CA THR A 601 7.10 -1.22 -25.50
C THR A 601 7.61 -1.05 -26.92
N VAL A 602 8.69 -1.77 -27.23
CA VAL A 602 9.26 -1.82 -28.57
C VAL A 602 9.15 -3.24 -29.12
N THR A 603 8.77 -3.34 -30.39
CA THR A 603 8.64 -4.61 -31.10
C THR A 603 9.69 -4.73 -32.18
N PHE A 604 10.37 -5.87 -32.22
CA PHE A 604 11.34 -6.26 -33.23
C PHE A 604 11.43 -7.79 -33.29
N THR A 605 12.16 -8.32 -34.25
CA THR A 605 12.50 -9.75 -34.26
C THR A 605 13.97 -9.91 -34.57
N ALA A 606 14.70 -10.51 -33.64
CA ALA A 606 16.13 -10.75 -33.78
C ALA A 606 16.53 -12.07 -33.11
N ARG A 607 17.72 -12.58 -33.49
CA ARG A 607 18.41 -13.62 -32.73
C ARG A 607 19.58 -12.98 -32.02
N THR A 608 19.52 -12.92 -30.71
CA THR A 608 20.51 -12.19 -29.90
C THR A 608 20.71 -12.85 -28.53
N ARG A 609 21.86 -12.64 -27.90
CA ARG A 609 22.16 -13.02 -26.53
C ARG A 609 22.15 -11.79 -25.61
N HIS A 610 22.61 -10.65 -26.10
CA HIS A 610 22.72 -9.43 -25.31
C HIS A 610 21.71 -8.40 -25.82
N ILE A 611 21.00 -7.75 -24.90
CA ILE A 611 20.11 -6.62 -25.17
C ILE A 611 20.67 -5.41 -24.43
N ARG A 612 20.86 -4.29 -25.13
CA ARG A 612 21.33 -3.03 -24.58
C ARG A 612 20.32 -1.92 -24.85
N VAL A 613 19.99 -1.18 -23.81
CA VAL A 613 19.20 0.05 -23.92
C VAL A 613 20.15 1.23 -23.69
N THR A 614 20.30 2.07 -24.71
CA THR A 614 21.13 3.30 -24.66
C THR A 614 20.21 4.51 -24.61
N VAL A 615 20.32 5.34 -23.57
CA VAL A 615 19.54 6.59 -23.42
C VAL A 615 20.24 7.70 -24.21
N THR A 616 19.63 8.11 -25.33
CA THR A 616 20.21 9.08 -26.27
C THR A 616 19.77 10.52 -26.00
N GLY A 617 18.75 10.73 -25.17
CA GLY A 617 18.27 12.05 -24.80
C GLY A 617 17.30 12.00 -23.63
N LEU A 618 17.27 13.08 -22.85
CA LEU A 618 16.50 13.21 -21.61
C LEU A 618 15.78 14.55 -21.56
N ASP A 619 14.59 14.58 -20.94
CA ASP A 619 13.96 15.82 -20.53
C ASP A 619 14.67 16.40 -19.30
N THR A 620 14.60 17.72 -19.13
CA THR A 620 15.24 18.43 -18.01
C THR A 620 14.84 17.81 -16.66
N GLY A 621 15.84 17.51 -15.85
CA GLY A 621 15.68 16.91 -14.52
C GLY A 621 15.44 15.39 -14.54
N ALA A 622 15.56 14.73 -15.69
CA ALA A 622 15.62 13.28 -15.80
C ALA A 622 17.08 12.80 -15.91
N TRP A 623 17.35 11.61 -15.40
CA TRP A 623 18.60 10.87 -15.54
C TRP A 623 18.37 9.59 -16.34
N ALA A 624 19.41 9.00 -16.89
CA ALA A 624 19.31 7.68 -17.51
C ALA A 624 19.02 6.64 -16.41
N SER A 625 17.75 6.28 -16.25
CA SER A 625 17.30 5.44 -15.16
C SER A 625 16.14 4.54 -15.60
N ILE A 626 16.27 3.24 -15.35
CA ILE A 626 15.33 2.18 -15.78
C ILE A 626 14.88 1.39 -14.56
N ARG A 627 13.57 1.40 -14.28
CA ARG A 627 12.94 0.57 -13.22
C ARG A 627 12.77 -0.89 -13.65
N SER A 628 12.45 -1.12 -14.92
CA SER A 628 12.31 -2.47 -15.45
C SER A 628 12.72 -2.53 -16.91
N LEU A 629 13.55 -3.51 -17.24
CA LEU A 629 13.88 -3.94 -18.60
C LEU A 629 13.39 -5.37 -18.75
N GLU A 630 12.27 -5.55 -19.40
CA GLU A 630 11.69 -6.84 -19.71
C GLU A 630 11.95 -7.18 -21.19
N VAL A 631 12.35 -8.40 -21.48
CA VAL A 631 12.67 -8.88 -22.83
C VAL A 631 11.85 -10.14 -23.13
N TYR A 632 11.27 -10.24 -24.34
CA TYR A 632 10.32 -11.28 -24.68
C TYR A 632 10.74 -12.08 -25.93
N ASP A 633 10.52 -13.38 -25.88
CA ASP A 633 10.74 -14.30 -27.02
C ASP A 633 9.49 -14.49 -27.90
N ARG A 634 8.38 -13.88 -27.51
CA ARG A 634 7.10 -13.85 -28.22
C ARG A 634 6.57 -12.42 -28.28
N PRO A 635 5.77 -12.06 -29.30
CA PRO A 635 5.23 -10.72 -29.39
C PRO A 635 4.45 -10.34 -28.10
N PHE A 636 4.87 -9.27 -27.49
CA PHE A 636 4.17 -8.60 -26.41
C PHE A 636 3.36 -7.45 -27.01
N ARG A 637 2.05 -7.48 -26.91
CA ARG A 637 1.21 -6.32 -27.22
C ARG A 637 1.02 -5.54 -25.92
N ASP A 638 1.34 -4.25 -25.97
CA ASP A 638 1.27 -3.36 -24.82
C ASP A 638 -0.15 -3.38 -24.23
N PRO A 639 -0.33 -3.89 -23.00
CA PRO A 639 -1.63 -3.87 -22.34
C PRO A 639 -2.09 -2.46 -21.98
N SER A 640 -1.18 -1.48 -21.95
CA SER A 640 -1.53 -0.07 -21.70
C SER A 640 -2.19 0.60 -22.91
N ALA A 641 -2.09 0.04 -24.11
CA ALA A 641 -2.90 0.42 -25.23
C ALA A 641 -4.34 -0.10 -25.02
N GLY A 642 -5.10 0.58 -24.15
CA GLY A 642 -6.52 0.32 -23.94
C GLY A 642 -7.28 0.27 -25.28
N PRO A 643 -8.50 -0.31 -25.34
CA PRO A 643 -9.32 -0.23 -26.53
C PRO A 643 -9.46 1.23 -26.90
N SER A 644 -9.05 1.58 -28.12
CA SER A 644 -9.28 2.91 -28.67
C SER A 644 -10.77 3.26 -28.46
N PRO A 645 -11.12 4.45 -27.94
CA PRO A 645 -12.51 4.84 -27.71
C PRO A 645 -13.39 4.82 -28.98
N ARG A 646 -12.81 4.63 -30.16
CA ARG A 646 -13.49 4.61 -31.47
C ARG A 646 -14.25 3.32 -31.77
N GLY A 647 -14.29 2.32 -30.90
CA GLY A 647 -15.00 1.06 -31.15
C GLY A 647 -16.33 0.89 -30.40
N LEU A 648 -16.80 1.88 -29.66
CA LEU A 648 -18.05 1.81 -28.88
C LEU A 648 -19.20 2.65 -29.45
N VAL A 649 -19.07 3.24 -30.66
CA VAL A 649 -20.09 4.15 -31.25
C VAL A 649 -20.63 3.64 -32.60
N ASP A 650 -20.60 2.36 -32.88
CA ASP A 650 -21.37 1.81 -34.00
C ASP A 650 -21.86 0.40 -33.65
N GLN A 651 -22.94 0.31 -32.87
CA GLN A 651 -24.08 -0.62 -33.01
C GLN A 651 -25.21 -0.21 -32.06
#